data_a31f2fa6f71e4c4ac653f1b4643f3a59
#
_entry.id   a31f2fa6f71e4c4ac653f1b4643f3a59
#
_cell.length_a   1.000
_cell.length_b   1.000
_cell.length_c   1.000
_cell.angle_alpha   90.00
_cell.angle_beta   90.00
_cell.angle_gamma   90.00
#
_symmetry.space_group_name_H-M   'P 1'
#
loop_
_entity.id
_entity.type
_entity.pdbx_description
1 polymer ?
#
loop_
_entity_poly.entity_id
_entity_poly.type
_entity_poly.pdbx_seq_one_letter_code
_entity_poly.pdbx_strand_id
1 'polypeptide(L)'
;MTSFAVAYFSGESRSTLASSSQPVLLAETQLYRLANLPKPEAQWQKMKRPSERCLELIQEFEASVHHPDPEQRGFLLASEQKAMCKWFANALDIAFDEEIRGVPLRKRTQKACLLIGGGGTGKTTIVLKLLLELFVEYFPPLDGEDRFIITTFSHAQGAAISNEKFKAKTAHTASSYRVASLRNINMALKTKKAEMEKRWKDKILLVEDEVGLFPAMVQNMLLYRTMRARQNFHELTPELYGDKGQLCGHMPIIIFAGDFLQIKAINEISVSDDLDAKRAANKTVHPEHVTAQNAILNIEDVIHLKQSKRFLDEAMPSLMQALRSSCPADPISETELDKLRARTIENCADELTTPLFSDGHIVSIYWENVARSISERAHRDAQKLNVPLYCLQAADQRATFKSKVHEQQVIHNLLTMPNIHNTGKLHGMLLLHESMVVRLSDVIAPHCGLVKDRLAEVIRVDLHPHDQRRLDNLPTGYLQFVPEFMVQGVWIRMLKYNSSPLSSQMLSTYGLAGDDATSIIYVELLNAEFKCDVNIDGTLHPVQVIRWQIPLTHGMIRTAFSAQGLTLEGGVLVDLRRAGGLEDDDWWLAIYVMLSRARKLDNLILLGFNEKVEELLRRGPPEQLIKVTKELELRGELTMTRLLET
;
A
#
# COMPACT_ATOMS: atom_id res chain seq x y z
N MET A 1 10.00 12.23 -35.52
CA MET A 1 10.19 10.91 -34.90
C MET A 1 9.30 10.79 -33.64
N THR A 2 8.05 11.15 -33.73
CA THR A 2 7.12 11.28 -32.58
C THR A 2 5.92 10.32 -32.66
N SER A 3 5.98 9.26 -33.46
CA SER A 3 4.82 8.39 -33.67
C SER A 3 5.00 6.91 -33.26
N PHE A 4 6.13 6.52 -32.67
CA PHE A 4 6.37 5.11 -32.35
C PHE A 4 6.16 4.71 -30.89
N ALA A 5 6.17 5.65 -29.95
CA ALA A 5 5.99 5.34 -28.52
C ALA A 5 4.51 5.19 -28.10
N VAL A 6 3.56 5.76 -28.86
CA VAL A 6 2.13 5.73 -28.56
C VAL A 6 1.46 4.41 -28.98
N ALA A 7 2.04 3.66 -29.89
CA ALA A 7 1.43 2.44 -30.44
C ALA A 7 1.48 1.21 -29.50
N TYR A 8 2.28 1.23 -28.42
CA TYR A 8 2.41 0.10 -27.49
C TYR A 8 1.45 0.15 -26.30
N PHE A 9 0.77 1.27 -26.07
CA PHE A 9 -0.08 1.45 -24.89
C PHE A 9 -1.58 1.55 -25.18
N SER A 10 -2.01 1.61 -26.44
CA SER A 10 -3.43 1.56 -26.82
C SER A 10 -3.75 0.19 -27.41
N GLY A 11 -4.13 -0.75 -26.56
CA GLY A 11 -4.66 -2.06 -26.97
C GLY A 11 -6.06 -1.94 -27.60
N GLU A 12 -6.15 -1.32 -28.77
CA GLU A 12 -7.30 -1.44 -29.65
C GLU A 12 -6.80 -1.75 -31.07
N SER A 13 -6.60 -3.04 -31.33
CA SER A 13 -6.57 -3.54 -32.70
C SER A 13 -8.00 -3.96 -33.09
N ARG A 14 -8.71 -3.09 -33.77
CA ARG A 14 -9.84 -3.50 -34.60
C ARG A 14 -9.30 -4.25 -35.81
N SER A 15 -9.44 -5.57 -35.82
CA SER A 15 -9.41 -6.36 -37.05
C SER A 15 -10.84 -6.84 -37.34
N THR A 16 -11.47 -6.17 -38.29
CA THR A 16 -12.58 -6.70 -39.07
C THR A 16 -12.08 -7.85 -39.93
N LEU A 17 -12.46 -9.08 -39.60
CA LEU A 17 -12.54 -10.18 -40.55
C LEU A 17 -13.78 -11.01 -40.24
N ALA A 18 -14.61 -11.10 -41.23
CA ALA A 18 -15.94 -11.70 -41.21
C ALA A 18 -15.88 -13.24 -41.29
N SER A 19 -16.84 -13.83 -40.60
CA SER A 19 -17.63 -15.05 -40.92
C SER A 19 -16.93 -16.39 -41.22
N SER A 20 -17.40 -17.40 -40.48
CA SER A 20 -17.48 -18.84 -40.77
C SER A 20 -16.52 -19.79 -40.06
N SER A 21 -16.53 -19.83 -38.70
CA SER A 21 -15.97 -20.96 -37.97
C SER A 21 -16.43 -21.11 -36.49
N GLN A 22 -17.60 -20.55 -36.17
CA GLN A 22 -18.10 -20.58 -34.78
C GLN A 22 -18.57 -21.94 -34.21
N PRO A 23 -19.03 -22.95 -34.97
CA PRO A 23 -19.48 -24.22 -34.34
C PRO A 23 -18.34 -25.13 -33.83
N VAL A 24 -17.16 -25.08 -34.46
CA VAL A 24 -16.04 -25.98 -34.10
C VAL A 24 -15.34 -25.48 -32.82
N LEU A 25 -15.17 -24.17 -32.67
CA LEU A 25 -14.52 -23.59 -31.48
C LEU A 25 -15.33 -23.79 -30.18
N LEU A 26 -16.66 -23.78 -30.29
CA LEU A 26 -17.57 -24.06 -29.16
C LEU A 26 -17.49 -25.53 -28.70
N ALA A 27 -17.33 -26.48 -29.62
CA ALA A 27 -17.19 -27.90 -29.30
C ALA A 27 -15.82 -28.19 -28.67
N GLU A 28 -14.73 -27.60 -29.18
CA GLU A 28 -13.40 -27.73 -28.57
C GLU A 28 -13.34 -27.07 -27.19
N THR A 29 -13.96 -25.91 -26.99
CA THR A 29 -14.03 -25.22 -25.70
C THR A 29 -14.88 -26.02 -24.69
N GLN A 30 -15.92 -26.72 -25.13
CA GLN A 30 -16.71 -27.62 -24.27
C GLN A 30 -15.97 -28.91 -23.94
N LEU A 31 -15.23 -29.48 -24.90
CA LEU A 31 -14.37 -30.64 -24.66
C LEU A 31 -13.18 -30.31 -23.74
N TYR A 32 -12.61 -29.12 -23.88
CA TYR A 32 -11.57 -28.61 -22.96
C TYR A 32 -12.13 -28.35 -21.57
N ARG A 33 -13.38 -27.87 -21.44
CA ARG A 33 -14.10 -27.76 -20.16
C ARG A 33 -14.35 -29.11 -19.52
N LEU A 34 -14.72 -30.14 -20.28
CA LEU A 34 -14.94 -31.50 -19.78
C LEU A 34 -13.62 -32.18 -19.36
N ALA A 35 -12.49 -31.86 -20.01
CA ALA A 35 -11.17 -32.40 -19.66
C ALA A 35 -10.54 -31.72 -18.43
N ASN A 36 -10.99 -30.51 -18.09
CA ASN A 36 -10.53 -29.74 -16.93
C ASN A 36 -11.59 -29.61 -15.83
N LEU A 37 -12.63 -30.38 -15.86
CA LEU A 37 -13.50 -30.58 -14.70
C LEU A 37 -12.67 -31.09 -13.52
N PRO A 38 -12.98 -30.67 -12.27
CA PRO A 38 -12.29 -31.17 -11.09
C PRO A 38 -12.24 -32.71 -11.16
N LYS A 39 -11.02 -33.21 -11.02
CA LYS A 39 -10.68 -34.61 -11.20
C LYS A 39 -11.62 -35.51 -10.39
N PRO A 40 -11.96 -36.74 -10.86
CA PRO A 40 -12.98 -37.59 -10.24
C PRO A 40 -12.74 -37.78 -8.74
N GLU A 41 -13.82 -37.99 -7.97
CA GLU A 41 -13.85 -38.27 -6.52
C GLU A 41 -12.69 -39.15 -6.01
N ALA A 42 -12.23 -40.10 -6.82
CA ALA A 42 -11.13 -41.02 -6.51
C ALA A 42 -9.77 -40.32 -6.30
N GLN A 43 -9.57 -39.09 -6.77
CA GLN A 43 -8.32 -38.33 -6.58
C GLN A 43 -8.37 -37.48 -5.32
N TRP A 44 -9.52 -36.91 -4.99
CA TRP A 44 -9.79 -36.19 -3.75
C TRP A 44 -9.65 -37.07 -2.50
N GLN A 45 -10.09 -38.36 -2.60
CA GLN A 45 -9.97 -39.32 -1.51
C GLN A 45 -8.54 -39.72 -1.17
N LYS A 46 -7.58 -39.44 -2.04
CA LYS A 46 -6.13 -39.68 -1.82
C LYS A 46 -5.36 -38.48 -1.32
N MET A 47 -5.96 -37.29 -1.31
CA MET A 47 -5.31 -36.09 -0.80
C MET A 47 -5.35 -36.09 0.74
N LYS A 48 -4.25 -35.65 1.35
CA LYS A 48 -4.23 -35.34 2.78
C LYS A 48 -5.26 -34.24 3.05
N ARG A 49 -5.79 -34.19 4.26
CA ARG A 49 -6.64 -33.09 4.67
C ARG A 49 -5.83 -31.77 4.71
N PRO A 50 -6.46 -30.60 4.43
CA PRO A 50 -5.82 -29.30 4.59
C PRO A 50 -5.12 -29.11 5.94
N SER A 51 -5.73 -29.57 7.03
CA SER A 51 -5.15 -29.52 8.37
C SER A 51 -3.85 -30.32 8.52
N GLU A 52 -3.78 -31.53 7.95
CA GLU A 52 -2.58 -32.36 7.96
C GLU A 52 -1.49 -31.75 7.08
N ARG A 53 -1.82 -31.29 5.88
CA ARG A 53 -0.88 -30.64 4.96
C ARG A 53 -0.33 -29.33 5.52
N CYS A 54 -1.15 -28.58 6.26
CA CYS A 54 -0.72 -27.35 6.94
C CYS A 54 0.42 -27.61 7.93
N LEU A 55 0.36 -28.70 8.69
CA LEU A 55 1.44 -29.05 9.62
C LEU A 55 2.76 -29.33 8.89
N GLU A 56 2.72 -30.00 7.76
CA GLU A 56 3.90 -30.23 6.92
C GLU A 56 4.47 -28.93 6.37
N LEU A 57 3.60 -28.04 5.84
CA LEU A 57 4.02 -26.73 5.34
C LEU A 57 4.65 -25.87 6.42
N ILE A 58 4.15 -25.90 7.64
CA ILE A 58 4.78 -25.24 8.79
C ILE A 58 6.20 -25.79 9.03
N GLN A 59 6.34 -27.11 9.02
CA GLN A 59 7.66 -27.74 9.21
C GLN A 59 8.64 -27.39 8.08
N GLU A 60 8.18 -27.46 6.82
CA GLU A 60 8.95 -27.06 5.63
C GLU A 60 9.40 -25.59 5.73
N PHE A 61 8.48 -24.70 6.12
CA PHE A 61 8.76 -23.28 6.30
C PHE A 61 9.76 -23.01 7.44
N GLU A 62 9.58 -23.64 8.60
CA GLU A 62 10.50 -23.50 9.72
C GLU A 62 11.88 -24.10 9.41
N ALA A 63 11.96 -25.18 8.62
CA ALA A 63 13.23 -25.76 8.17
C ALA A 63 13.98 -24.85 7.17
N SER A 64 13.28 -23.97 6.47
CA SER A 64 13.88 -23.06 5.46
C SER A 64 14.57 -21.82 6.06
N VAL A 65 14.73 -21.70 7.37
CA VAL A 65 15.36 -20.54 8.05
C VAL A 65 16.75 -20.20 7.50
N HIS A 66 17.52 -21.20 7.07
CA HIS A 66 18.86 -21.04 6.52
C HIS A 66 18.91 -21.13 4.99
N HIS A 67 17.78 -21.00 4.30
CA HIS A 67 17.77 -21.06 2.84
C HIS A 67 18.69 -19.97 2.25
N PRO A 68 19.50 -20.28 1.22
CA PRO A 68 20.45 -19.33 0.63
C PRO A 68 19.74 -18.11 0.03
N ASP A 69 18.60 -18.33 -0.62
CA ASP A 69 17.75 -17.27 -1.16
C ASP A 69 16.95 -16.59 -0.03
N PRO A 70 17.16 -15.28 0.22
CA PRO A 70 16.42 -14.54 1.24
C PRO A 70 14.90 -14.54 1.06
N GLU A 71 14.41 -14.63 -0.20
CA GLU A 71 12.98 -14.64 -0.48
C GLU A 71 12.31 -15.97 -0.10
N GLN A 72 13.08 -17.05 -0.05
CA GLN A 72 12.63 -18.38 0.34
C GLN A 72 12.86 -18.69 1.82
N ARG A 73 13.52 -17.80 2.56
CA ARG A 73 13.75 -18.00 4.00
C ARG A 73 12.46 -17.98 4.80
N GLY A 74 12.31 -18.97 5.66
CA GLY A 74 11.33 -19.01 6.72
C GLY A 74 11.85 -18.42 8.03
N PHE A 75 11.06 -18.58 9.07
CA PHE A 75 11.45 -18.30 10.47
C PHE A 75 10.62 -19.20 11.40
N LEU A 76 11.07 -19.33 12.65
CA LEU A 76 10.30 -20.08 13.65
C LEU A 76 9.00 -19.31 13.96
N LEU A 77 7.87 -19.99 13.80
CA LEU A 77 6.56 -19.43 14.04
C LEU A 77 6.26 -19.37 15.54
N ALA A 78 5.73 -18.23 15.99
CA ALA A 78 5.19 -18.07 17.33
C ALA A 78 3.86 -18.84 17.48
N SER A 79 3.42 -19.05 18.74
CA SER A 79 2.18 -19.79 19.04
C SER A 79 0.96 -19.20 18.35
N GLU A 80 0.82 -17.87 18.36
CA GLU A 80 -0.27 -17.16 17.71
C GLU A 80 -0.20 -17.24 16.17
N GLN A 81 1.01 -17.32 15.61
CA GLN A 81 1.21 -17.53 14.18
C GLN A 81 0.80 -18.96 13.76
N LYS A 82 1.18 -19.96 14.55
CA LYS A 82 0.71 -21.35 14.35
C LYS A 82 -0.80 -21.49 14.52
N ALA A 83 -1.38 -20.74 15.46
CA ALA A 83 -2.82 -20.69 15.65
C ALA A 83 -3.56 -20.13 14.41
N MET A 84 -3.00 -19.09 13.76
CA MET A 84 -3.57 -18.60 12.49
C MET A 84 -3.55 -19.66 11.40
N CYS A 85 -2.44 -20.38 11.27
CA CYS A 85 -2.34 -21.48 10.31
C CYS A 85 -3.37 -22.60 10.62
N LYS A 86 -3.53 -22.96 11.89
CA LYS A 86 -4.53 -23.96 12.34
C LYS A 86 -5.96 -23.49 12.07
N TRP A 87 -6.30 -22.23 12.42
CA TRP A 87 -7.60 -21.65 12.13
C TRP A 87 -7.93 -21.71 10.65
N PHE A 88 -6.97 -21.31 9.81
CA PHE A 88 -7.16 -21.31 8.36
C PHE A 88 -7.31 -22.72 7.81
N ALA A 89 -6.49 -23.66 8.25
CA ALA A 89 -6.57 -25.04 7.83
C ALA A 89 -7.92 -25.68 8.20
N ASN A 90 -8.44 -25.42 9.40
CA ASN A 90 -9.78 -25.86 9.81
C ASN A 90 -10.89 -25.24 8.95
N ALA A 91 -10.78 -23.94 8.62
CA ALA A 91 -11.72 -23.27 7.71
C ALA A 91 -11.65 -23.86 6.29
N LEU A 92 -10.44 -24.20 5.85
CA LEU A 92 -10.20 -24.81 4.55
C LEU A 92 -10.70 -26.27 4.49
N ASP A 93 -10.55 -27.05 5.57
CA ASP A 93 -11.13 -28.40 5.69
C ASP A 93 -12.65 -28.37 5.47
N ILE A 94 -13.35 -27.43 6.12
CA ILE A 94 -14.80 -27.24 5.95
C ILE A 94 -15.13 -26.88 4.51
N ALA A 95 -14.46 -25.87 3.95
CA ALA A 95 -14.71 -25.42 2.57
C ALA A 95 -14.42 -26.51 1.54
N PHE A 96 -13.39 -27.32 1.78
CA PHE A 96 -13.01 -28.43 0.91
C PHE A 96 -14.01 -29.62 1.00
N ASP A 97 -14.43 -29.99 2.20
CA ASP A 97 -15.50 -31.02 2.38
C ASP A 97 -16.81 -30.58 1.71
N GLU A 98 -17.17 -29.30 1.78
CA GLU A 98 -18.34 -28.72 1.12
C GLU A 98 -18.19 -28.69 -0.41
N GLU A 99 -16.98 -28.42 -0.93
CA GLU A 99 -16.67 -28.51 -2.36
C GLU A 99 -16.85 -29.93 -2.89
N ILE A 100 -16.25 -30.93 -2.23
CA ILE A 100 -16.34 -32.34 -2.62
C ILE A 100 -17.79 -32.82 -2.62
N ARG A 101 -18.59 -32.40 -1.62
CA ARG A 101 -20.02 -32.75 -1.52
C ARG A 101 -20.90 -31.97 -2.50
N GLY A 102 -20.31 -31.09 -3.31
CA GLY A 102 -21.05 -30.24 -4.25
C GLY A 102 -22.02 -29.26 -3.59
N VAL A 103 -21.74 -28.85 -2.34
CA VAL A 103 -22.58 -27.87 -1.63
C VAL A 103 -22.53 -26.54 -2.38
N PRO A 104 -23.68 -25.99 -2.81
CA PRO A 104 -23.70 -24.66 -3.47
C PRO A 104 -23.08 -23.57 -2.61
N LEU A 105 -22.31 -22.65 -3.19
CA LEU A 105 -21.59 -21.60 -2.45
C LEU A 105 -22.50 -20.84 -1.47
N ARG A 106 -23.75 -20.57 -1.84
CA ARG A 106 -24.75 -19.91 -0.98
C ARG A 106 -25.11 -20.66 0.31
N LYS A 107 -24.85 -21.96 0.37
CA LYS A 107 -25.15 -22.83 1.51
C LYS A 107 -23.91 -23.24 2.30
N ARG A 108 -22.73 -22.81 1.85
CA ARG A 108 -21.48 -23.14 2.52
C ARG A 108 -21.33 -22.39 3.83
N THR A 109 -20.58 -22.97 4.73
CA THR A 109 -20.20 -22.33 5.99
C THR A 109 -19.30 -21.13 5.71
N GLN A 110 -19.64 -19.96 6.27
CA GLN A 110 -18.77 -18.80 6.23
C GLN A 110 -17.89 -18.76 7.48
N LYS A 111 -16.58 -18.61 7.30
CA LYS A 111 -15.58 -18.38 8.34
C LYS A 111 -14.88 -17.07 8.09
N ALA A 112 -14.88 -16.19 9.10
CA ALA A 112 -14.20 -14.90 9.05
C ALA A 112 -13.27 -14.77 10.24
N CYS A 113 -12.04 -14.29 9.99
CA CYS A 113 -11.03 -14.02 11.03
C CYS A 113 -10.50 -12.59 10.90
N LEU A 114 -10.33 -11.96 12.03
CA LEU A 114 -9.61 -10.69 12.16
C LEU A 114 -8.19 -10.98 12.67
N LEU A 115 -7.21 -10.86 11.76
CA LEU A 115 -5.78 -11.06 12.04
C LEU A 115 -5.13 -9.73 12.40
N ILE A 116 -5.00 -9.44 13.68
CA ILE A 116 -4.45 -8.19 14.18
C ILE A 116 -3.01 -8.34 14.67
N GLY A 117 -2.26 -7.25 14.68
CA GLY A 117 -0.90 -7.22 15.22
C GLY A 117 -0.12 -6.01 14.74
N GLY A 118 0.90 -5.66 15.50
CA GLY A 118 1.79 -4.54 15.18
C GLY A 118 2.55 -4.71 13.86
N GLY A 119 3.26 -3.67 13.47
CA GLY A 119 4.13 -3.72 12.29
C GLY A 119 5.21 -4.79 12.43
N GLY A 120 5.41 -5.60 11.38
CA GLY A 120 6.46 -6.62 11.35
C GLY A 120 6.14 -7.92 12.09
N THR A 121 4.91 -8.13 12.57
CA THR A 121 4.49 -9.39 13.21
C THR A 121 4.29 -10.56 12.24
N GLY A 122 4.55 -10.35 10.94
CA GLY A 122 4.51 -11.41 9.93
C GLY A 122 3.13 -11.68 9.32
N LYS A 123 2.12 -10.82 9.55
CA LYS A 123 0.77 -10.97 8.96
C LYS A 123 0.84 -11.31 7.47
N THR A 124 1.43 -10.44 6.69
CA THR A 124 1.52 -10.59 5.22
C THR A 124 2.36 -11.82 4.83
N THR A 125 3.48 -12.08 5.53
CA THR A 125 4.34 -13.24 5.24
C THR A 125 3.61 -14.55 5.48
N ILE A 126 2.89 -14.69 6.60
CA ILE A 126 2.10 -15.89 6.91
C ILE A 126 1.03 -16.09 5.84
N VAL A 127 0.28 -15.04 5.52
CA VAL A 127 -0.79 -15.13 4.50
C VAL A 127 -0.21 -15.56 3.15
N LEU A 128 0.85 -14.92 2.67
CA LEU A 128 1.40 -15.20 1.35
C LEU A 128 2.18 -16.52 1.27
N LYS A 129 3.02 -16.81 2.25
CA LYS A 129 3.92 -17.98 2.18
C LYS A 129 3.31 -19.28 2.71
N LEU A 130 2.28 -19.22 3.52
CA LEU A 130 1.67 -20.40 4.10
C LEU A 130 0.20 -20.57 3.69
N LEU A 131 -0.63 -19.55 3.98
CA LEU A 131 -2.07 -19.72 3.79
C LEU A 131 -2.48 -19.78 2.32
N LEU A 132 -1.90 -18.94 1.47
CA LEU A 132 -2.21 -18.94 0.04
C LEU A 132 -1.57 -20.14 -0.68
N GLU A 133 -0.37 -20.56 -0.31
CA GLU A 133 0.24 -21.79 -0.85
C GLU A 133 -0.65 -22.99 -0.52
N LEU A 134 -1.07 -23.14 0.73
CA LEU A 134 -2.02 -24.18 1.14
C LEU A 134 -3.34 -24.08 0.37
N PHE A 135 -3.89 -22.87 0.20
CA PHE A 135 -5.16 -22.65 -0.47
C PHE A 135 -5.16 -23.14 -1.92
N VAL A 136 -4.14 -22.79 -2.69
CA VAL A 136 -4.09 -23.13 -4.12
C VAL A 136 -3.89 -24.63 -4.40
N GLU A 137 -3.37 -25.38 -3.43
CA GLU A 137 -3.29 -26.84 -3.51
C GLU A 137 -4.70 -27.48 -3.56
N TYR A 138 -5.67 -26.90 -2.82
CA TYR A 138 -7.04 -27.44 -2.70
C TYR A 138 -8.05 -26.71 -3.60
N PHE A 139 -7.82 -25.45 -3.89
CA PHE A 139 -8.66 -24.61 -4.74
C PHE A 139 -7.84 -24.01 -5.89
N PRO A 140 -7.43 -24.83 -6.87
CA PRO A 140 -6.71 -24.33 -8.04
C PRO A 140 -7.58 -23.36 -8.85
N PRO A 141 -6.97 -22.53 -9.72
CA PRO A 141 -7.70 -21.64 -10.60
C PRO A 141 -8.83 -22.35 -11.36
N LEU A 142 -9.96 -21.67 -11.50
CA LEU A 142 -11.12 -22.14 -12.26
C LEU A 142 -11.31 -21.22 -13.48
N ASP A 143 -11.40 -21.79 -14.68
CA ASP A 143 -11.51 -21.04 -15.95
C ASP A 143 -10.40 -19.97 -16.11
N GLY A 144 -9.19 -20.25 -15.62
CA GLY A 144 -8.06 -19.33 -15.66
C GLY A 144 -8.11 -18.19 -14.64
N GLU A 145 -9.07 -18.21 -13.72
CA GLU A 145 -9.23 -17.20 -12.65
C GLU A 145 -8.93 -17.83 -11.29
N ASP A 146 -8.10 -17.16 -10.47
CA ASP A 146 -7.86 -17.58 -9.10
C ASP A 146 -9.15 -17.62 -8.29
N ARG A 147 -9.27 -18.60 -7.38
CA ARG A 147 -10.43 -18.72 -6.49
C ARG A 147 -10.30 -17.91 -5.19
N PHE A 148 -9.27 -17.10 -5.10
CA PHE A 148 -9.06 -16.13 -4.02
C PHE A 148 -8.95 -14.71 -4.56
N ILE A 149 -8.99 -13.73 -3.68
CA ILE A 149 -8.69 -12.33 -3.97
C ILE A 149 -7.99 -11.70 -2.76
N ILE A 150 -6.92 -10.95 -3.06
CA ILE A 150 -6.21 -10.14 -2.06
C ILE A 150 -6.54 -8.68 -2.35
N THR A 151 -7.02 -7.96 -1.33
CA THR A 151 -7.31 -6.53 -1.42
C THR A 151 -6.43 -5.73 -0.48
N THR A 152 -6.05 -4.53 -0.93
CA THR A 152 -5.26 -3.57 -0.16
C THR A 152 -5.85 -2.18 -0.31
N PHE A 153 -5.48 -1.27 0.57
CA PHE A 153 -5.93 0.13 0.46
C PHE A 153 -5.24 0.85 -0.71
N SER A 154 -3.94 0.66 -0.91
CA SER A 154 -3.17 1.36 -1.94
C SER A 154 -2.45 0.41 -2.91
N HIS A 155 -2.14 0.91 -4.11
CA HIS A 155 -1.34 0.17 -5.09
C HIS A 155 0.08 -0.15 -4.58
N ALA A 156 0.67 0.72 -3.77
CA ALA A 156 1.99 0.50 -3.17
C ALA A 156 1.99 -0.72 -2.24
N GLN A 157 0.98 -0.81 -1.36
CA GLN A 157 0.79 -1.99 -0.50
C GLN A 157 0.51 -3.23 -1.34
N GLY A 158 -0.37 -3.13 -2.34
CA GLY A 158 -0.64 -4.23 -3.26
C GLY A 158 0.62 -4.73 -3.98
N ALA A 159 1.48 -3.83 -4.41
CA ALA A 159 2.74 -4.19 -5.05
C ALA A 159 3.74 -4.83 -4.08
N ALA A 160 3.76 -4.38 -2.81
CA ALA A 160 4.65 -4.92 -1.78
C ALA A 160 4.30 -6.37 -1.40
N ILE A 161 3.01 -6.73 -1.47
CA ILE A 161 2.53 -8.09 -1.15
C ILE A 161 2.36 -8.97 -2.40
N SER A 162 2.40 -8.42 -3.62
CA SER A 162 2.33 -9.20 -4.85
C SER A 162 3.67 -9.85 -5.17
N ASN A 163 3.62 -11.06 -5.71
CA ASN A 163 4.75 -11.79 -6.27
C ASN A 163 4.36 -12.40 -7.63
N GLU A 164 5.16 -13.30 -8.16
CA GLU A 164 4.88 -13.97 -9.43
C GLU A 164 3.61 -14.82 -9.38
N LYS A 165 3.35 -15.48 -8.24
CA LYS A 165 2.19 -16.38 -8.05
C LYS A 165 0.93 -15.63 -7.65
N PHE A 166 1.02 -14.61 -6.77
CA PHE A 166 -0.11 -13.95 -6.14
C PHE A 166 -0.14 -12.47 -6.47
N LYS A 167 -1.28 -11.97 -6.93
CA LYS A 167 -1.47 -10.57 -7.31
C LYS A 167 -2.54 -9.93 -6.45
N ALA A 168 -2.15 -8.91 -5.69
CA ALA A 168 -3.09 -8.09 -4.92
C ALA A 168 -3.69 -6.97 -5.79
N LYS A 169 -4.92 -6.57 -5.45
CA LYS A 169 -5.65 -5.46 -6.07
C LYS A 169 -6.03 -4.46 -4.99
N THR A 170 -6.13 -3.18 -5.33
CA THR A 170 -6.76 -2.25 -4.38
C THR A 170 -8.25 -2.56 -4.27
N ALA A 171 -8.87 -2.25 -3.11
CA ALA A 171 -10.31 -2.40 -2.92
C ALA A 171 -11.12 -1.67 -4.01
N HIS A 172 -10.65 -0.49 -4.45
CA HIS A 172 -11.25 0.25 -5.56
C HIS A 172 -11.20 -0.54 -6.89
N THR A 173 -10.07 -1.15 -7.20
CA THR A 173 -9.92 -1.99 -8.41
C THR A 173 -10.75 -3.28 -8.28
N ALA A 174 -10.71 -3.94 -7.13
CA ALA A 174 -11.45 -5.16 -6.87
C ALA A 174 -12.96 -4.95 -6.98
N SER A 175 -13.47 -3.82 -6.48
CA SER A 175 -14.88 -3.44 -6.52
C SER A 175 -15.29 -2.64 -7.76
N SER A 176 -14.37 -2.43 -8.72
CA SER A 176 -14.60 -1.61 -9.93
C SER A 176 -15.16 -0.22 -9.62
N TYR A 177 -14.58 0.45 -8.62
CA TYR A 177 -15.10 1.70 -8.08
C TYR A 177 -14.18 2.90 -8.40
N ARG A 178 -14.78 4.07 -8.68
CA ARG A 178 -14.05 5.34 -8.82
C ARG A 178 -14.30 6.23 -7.60
N VAL A 179 -13.24 6.81 -7.04
CA VAL A 179 -13.28 7.67 -5.84
C VAL A 179 -14.32 8.81 -5.93
N ALA A 180 -14.50 9.39 -7.11
CA ALA A 180 -15.46 10.47 -7.34
C ALA A 180 -16.95 10.08 -7.14
N SER A 181 -17.26 8.79 -6.98
CA SER A 181 -18.63 8.28 -6.89
C SER A 181 -19.00 7.73 -5.50
N LEU A 182 -18.24 8.05 -4.45
CA LEU A 182 -18.52 7.59 -3.05
C LEU A 182 -19.95 7.87 -2.58
N ARG A 183 -20.57 8.93 -3.09
CA ARG A 183 -21.96 9.30 -2.75
C ARG A 183 -23.02 8.48 -3.47
N ASN A 184 -22.64 7.62 -4.44
CA ASN A 184 -23.61 6.87 -5.22
C ASN A 184 -23.13 5.46 -5.54
N ILE A 185 -23.20 4.59 -4.52
CA ILE A 185 -22.81 3.18 -4.53
C ILE A 185 -23.43 2.42 -5.73
N ASN A 186 -24.62 2.84 -6.18
CA ASN A 186 -25.38 2.16 -7.23
C ASN A 186 -24.98 2.55 -8.65
N MET A 187 -24.47 3.76 -8.93
CA MET A 187 -24.32 4.26 -10.30
C MET A 187 -23.21 3.59 -11.13
N ALA A 188 -22.13 3.16 -10.52
CA ALA A 188 -21.00 2.59 -11.27
C ALA A 188 -21.17 1.11 -11.67
N LEU A 189 -22.22 0.44 -11.19
CA LEU A 189 -22.43 -0.99 -11.48
C LEU A 189 -22.96 -1.25 -12.90
N LYS A 190 -23.64 -0.31 -13.55
CA LYS A 190 -24.29 -0.56 -14.84
C LYS A 190 -23.30 -0.92 -15.97
N THR A 191 -22.15 -0.28 -16.01
CA THR A 191 -21.15 -0.46 -17.09
C THR A 191 -20.14 -1.59 -16.83
N LYS A 192 -19.96 -2.02 -15.57
CA LYS A 192 -18.95 -3.03 -15.17
C LYS A 192 -19.55 -4.23 -14.44
N LYS A 193 -20.86 -4.40 -14.49
CA LYS A 193 -21.54 -5.46 -13.74
C LYS A 193 -21.04 -6.85 -14.13
N ALA A 194 -20.98 -7.17 -15.41
CA ALA A 194 -20.54 -8.47 -15.90
C ALA A 194 -19.08 -8.79 -15.52
N GLU A 195 -18.19 -7.78 -15.55
CA GLU A 195 -16.80 -7.93 -15.10
C GLU A 195 -16.71 -8.22 -13.60
N MET A 196 -17.50 -7.52 -12.79
CA MET A 196 -17.61 -7.75 -11.36
C MET A 196 -18.15 -9.15 -11.03
N GLU A 197 -19.25 -9.54 -11.68
CA GLU A 197 -19.84 -10.86 -11.53
C GLU A 197 -18.83 -11.97 -11.87
N LYS A 198 -18.16 -11.86 -13.02
CA LYS A 198 -17.10 -12.81 -13.40
C LYS A 198 -15.99 -12.88 -12.35
N ARG A 199 -15.57 -11.73 -11.82
CA ARG A 199 -14.47 -11.65 -10.84
C ARG A 199 -14.81 -12.29 -9.50
N TRP A 200 -16.06 -12.16 -9.02
CA TRP A 200 -16.43 -12.53 -7.66
C TRP A 200 -17.21 -13.82 -7.50
N LYS A 201 -17.89 -14.30 -8.55
CA LYS A 201 -18.84 -15.42 -8.46
C LYS A 201 -18.25 -16.70 -7.86
N ASP A 202 -17.03 -17.08 -8.24
CA ASP A 202 -16.39 -18.36 -7.87
C ASP A 202 -15.31 -18.22 -6.79
N LYS A 203 -15.19 -17.04 -6.17
CA LYS A 203 -14.21 -16.81 -5.10
C LYS A 203 -14.63 -17.56 -3.82
N ILE A 204 -13.63 -18.19 -3.20
CA ILE A 204 -13.75 -18.93 -1.94
C ILE A 204 -13.07 -18.17 -0.80
N LEU A 205 -11.98 -17.47 -1.09
CA LEU A 205 -11.17 -16.76 -0.11
C LEU A 205 -11.04 -15.27 -0.46
N LEU A 206 -11.30 -14.42 0.53
CA LEU A 206 -10.91 -13.01 0.53
C LEU A 206 -9.85 -12.76 1.61
N VAL A 207 -8.76 -12.14 1.23
CA VAL A 207 -7.79 -11.54 2.15
C VAL A 207 -7.81 -10.04 1.94
N GLU A 208 -8.06 -9.28 3.00
CA GLU A 208 -7.96 -7.84 3.01
C GLU A 208 -6.83 -7.42 3.95
N ASP A 209 -5.77 -6.84 3.40
CA ASP A 209 -4.61 -6.41 4.20
C ASP A 209 -4.69 -4.92 4.53
N GLU A 210 -4.19 -4.55 5.72
CA GLU A 210 -4.20 -3.20 6.29
C GLU A 210 -5.63 -2.64 6.49
N VAL A 211 -6.56 -3.47 7.02
CA VAL A 211 -7.96 -3.09 7.26
C VAL A 211 -8.14 -1.79 8.06
N GLY A 212 -7.22 -1.47 8.95
CA GLY A 212 -7.23 -0.22 9.73
C GLY A 212 -7.07 1.06 8.89
N LEU A 213 -6.52 0.96 7.67
CA LEU A 213 -6.36 2.07 6.73
C LEU A 213 -7.63 2.40 5.93
N PHE A 214 -8.56 1.45 5.86
CA PHE A 214 -9.75 1.65 5.03
C PHE A 214 -10.70 2.63 5.70
N PRO A 215 -11.12 3.71 4.99
CA PRO A 215 -12.29 4.45 5.41
C PRO A 215 -13.50 3.52 5.53
N ALA A 216 -14.31 3.71 6.56
CA ALA A 216 -15.50 2.88 6.78
C ALA A 216 -16.44 2.89 5.56
N MET A 217 -16.51 4.02 4.82
CA MET A 217 -17.27 4.10 3.58
C MET A 217 -16.70 3.21 2.46
N VAL A 218 -15.37 3.12 2.33
CA VAL A 218 -14.72 2.23 1.34
C VAL A 218 -14.92 0.78 1.73
N GLN A 219 -14.84 0.48 3.03
CA GLN A 219 -15.14 -0.85 3.56
C GLN A 219 -16.58 -1.26 3.27
N ASN A 220 -17.54 -0.39 3.58
CA ASN A 220 -18.95 -0.62 3.26
C ASN A 220 -19.16 -0.85 1.76
N MET A 221 -18.50 -0.06 0.92
CA MET A 221 -18.57 -0.23 -0.54
C MET A 221 -18.09 -1.61 -0.99
N LEU A 222 -16.98 -2.10 -0.44
CA LEU A 222 -16.46 -3.44 -0.75
C LEU A 222 -17.48 -4.52 -0.38
N LEU A 223 -18.01 -4.47 0.85
CA LEU A 223 -19.06 -5.38 1.34
C LEU A 223 -20.28 -5.39 0.42
N TYR A 224 -20.84 -4.22 0.13
CA TYR A 224 -22.04 -4.08 -0.69
C TYR A 224 -21.84 -4.54 -2.12
N ARG A 225 -20.74 -4.13 -2.77
CA ARG A 225 -20.48 -4.49 -4.18
C ARG A 225 -20.16 -5.95 -4.36
N THR A 226 -19.44 -6.55 -3.44
CA THR A 226 -19.18 -7.98 -3.45
C THR A 226 -20.49 -8.75 -3.33
N MET A 227 -21.38 -8.34 -2.43
CA MET A 227 -22.73 -8.92 -2.31
C MET A 227 -23.49 -8.78 -3.64
N ARG A 228 -23.55 -7.57 -4.23
CA ARG A 228 -24.24 -7.33 -5.50
C ARG A 228 -23.67 -8.14 -6.66
N ALA A 229 -22.36 -8.32 -6.74
CA ALA A 229 -21.70 -9.12 -7.76
C ALA A 229 -22.04 -10.63 -7.63
N ARG A 230 -22.28 -11.11 -6.42
CA ARG A 230 -22.57 -12.51 -6.10
C ARG A 230 -24.06 -12.83 -5.99
N GLN A 231 -24.90 -11.80 -5.84
CA GLN A 231 -26.35 -11.94 -5.59
C GLN A 231 -27.07 -12.84 -6.59
N ASN A 232 -26.79 -12.66 -7.87
CA ASN A 232 -27.46 -13.46 -8.92
C ASN A 232 -27.10 -14.94 -8.89
N PHE A 233 -25.98 -15.31 -8.27
CA PHE A 233 -25.48 -16.68 -8.20
C PHE A 233 -25.76 -17.35 -6.85
N HIS A 234 -25.98 -16.56 -5.79
CA HIS A 234 -25.99 -17.06 -4.42
C HIS A 234 -27.25 -16.69 -3.63
N GLU A 235 -28.30 -16.15 -4.27
CA GLU A 235 -29.60 -15.82 -3.63
C GLU A 235 -29.45 -15.06 -2.30
N LEU A 236 -28.58 -14.03 -2.29
CA LEU A 236 -28.28 -13.26 -1.10
C LEU A 236 -29.38 -12.24 -0.81
N THR A 237 -29.57 -11.91 0.47
CA THR A 237 -30.49 -10.86 0.92
C THR A 237 -29.77 -9.52 0.94
N PRO A 238 -30.10 -8.56 0.02
CA PRO A 238 -29.35 -7.32 -0.13
C PRO A 238 -29.28 -6.47 1.12
N GLU A 239 -30.28 -6.52 1.96
CA GLU A 239 -30.40 -5.73 3.20
C GLU A 239 -29.43 -6.22 4.29
N LEU A 240 -28.98 -7.48 4.20
CA LEU A 240 -28.13 -8.12 5.19
C LEU A 240 -26.67 -8.22 4.78
N TYR A 241 -26.22 -7.42 3.82
CA TYR A 241 -24.87 -7.54 3.22
C TYR A 241 -23.70 -7.35 4.21
N GLY A 242 -23.93 -6.67 5.33
CA GLY A 242 -22.96 -6.48 6.41
C GLY A 242 -23.13 -7.47 7.56
N ASP A 243 -24.14 -8.34 7.52
CA ASP A 243 -24.46 -9.25 8.61
C ASP A 243 -23.64 -10.53 8.56
N LYS A 244 -23.49 -11.16 9.73
CA LYS A 244 -22.84 -12.46 9.87
C LYS A 244 -23.47 -13.49 8.94
N GLY A 245 -22.63 -14.25 8.24
CA GLY A 245 -23.04 -15.25 7.27
C GLY A 245 -23.30 -14.70 5.86
N GLN A 246 -23.31 -13.36 5.68
CA GLN A 246 -23.41 -12.74 4.35
C GLN A 246 -22.26 -11.76 4.04
N LEU A 247 -21.25 -11.69 4.90
CA LEU A 247 -20.09 -10.81 4.68
C LEU A 247 -19.47 -11.07 3.32
N CYS A 248 -19.12 -9.98 2.62
CA CYS A 248 -18.50 -10.02 1.30
C CYS A 248 -19.24 -10.93 0.30
N GLY A 249 -20.57 -10.90 0.32
CA GLY A 249 -21.41 -11.73 -0.56
C GLY A 249 -21.32 -13.22 -0.25
N HIS A 250 -21.38 -13.57 1.02
CA HIS A 250 -21.27 -14.94 1.52
C HIS A 250 -19.98 -15.63 1.07
N MET A 251 -18.84 -14.93 1.23
CA MET A 251 -17.52 -15.49 0.95
C MET A 251 -17.22 -16.60 1.97
N PRO A 252 -16.88 -17.83 1.54
CA PRO A 252 -16.66 -18.94 2.47
C PRO A 252 -15.55 -18.67 3.50
N ILE A 253 -14.42 -18.12 3.08
CA ILE A 253 -13.30 -17.79 3.97
C ILE A 253 -12.93 -16.33 3.81
N ILE A 254 -12.83 -15.60 4.93
CA ILE A 254 -12.45 -14.18 4.95
C ILE A 254 -11.37 -13.97 5.99
N ILE A 255 -10.32 -13.26 5.61
CA ILE A 255 -9.26 -12.81 6.51
C ILE A 255 -9.15 -11.28 6.37
N PHE A 256 -9.45 -10.55 7.43
CA PHE A 256 -9.15 -9.14 7.55
C PHE A 256 -7.88 -8.99 8.38
N ALA A 257 -6.82 -8.46 7.78
CA ALA A 257 -5.53 -8.30 8.44
C ALA A 257 -5.22 -6.80 8.65
N GLY A 258 -4.65 -6.44 9.80
CA GLY A 258 -4.25 -5.05 10.03
C GLY A 258 -3.78 -4.73 11.45
N ASP A 259 -3.61 -3.43 11.69
CA ASP A 259 -3.28 -2.86 13.00
C ASP A 259 -4.08 -1.56 13.18
N PHE A 260 -4.98 -1.53 14.15
CA PHE A 260 -5.81 -0.35 14.42
C PHE A 260 -5.07 0.79 15.13
N LEU A 261 -3.86 0.53 15.65
CA LEU A 261 -3.00 1.57 16.24
C LEU A 261 -2.11 2.26 15.19
N GLN A 262 -2.26 1.96 13.90
CA GLN A 262 -1.59 2.70 12.83
C GLN A 262 -2.44 3.89 12.35
N ILE A 263 -1.84 4.73 11.48
CA ILE A 263 -2.51 5.92 10.94
C ILE A 263 -3.80 5.50 10.22
N LYS A 264 -4.87 6.21 10.51
CA LYS A 264 -6.17 6.06 9.84
C LYS A 264 -6.20 6.81 8.51
N ALA A 265 -7.23 6.58 7.70
CA ALA A 265 -7.48 7.39 6.51
C ALA A 265 -7.71 8.86 6.89
N ILE A 266 -7.00 9.77 6.20
CA ILE A 266 -7.01 11.20 6.51
C ILE A 266 -8.39 11.79 6.20
N ASN A 267 -8.95 12.55 7.16
CA ASN A 267 -10.26 13.23 7.05
C ASN A 267 -11.47 12.32 6.81
N GLU A 268 -11.33 11.02 7.02
CA GLU A 268 -12.40 10.04 6.84
C GLU A 268 -12.72 9.35 8.17
N ILE A 269 -13.90 8.73 8.26
CA ILE A 269 -14.29 7.91 9.40
C ILE A 269 -13.73 6.51 9.21
N SER A 270 -12.98 6.02 10.19
CA SER A 270 -12.46 4.63 10.26
C SER A 270 -13.49 3.70 10.91
N VAL A 271 -13.36 2.40 10.64
CA VAL A 271 -14.15 1.36 11.33
C VAL A 271 -13.86 1.28 12.83
N SER A 272 -12.72 1.80 13.28
CA SER A 272 -12.35 1.83 14.71
C SER A 272 -12.69 3.15 15.42
N ASP A 273 -13.30 4.12 14.75
CA ASP A 273 -13.67 5.39 15.34
C ASP A 273 -14.90 5.25 16.26
N ASP A 274 -14.97 6.11 17.28
CA ASP A 274 -16.18 6.31 18.06
C ASP A 274 -17.19 7.13 17.25
N LEU A 275 -18.21 6.47 16.72
CA LEU A 275 -19.20 7.10 15.85
C LEU A 275 -20.08 8.10 16.60
N ASP A 276 -20.32 7.89 17.90
CA ASP A 276 -21.11 8.80 18.72
C ASP A 276 -20.31 10.06 19.06
N ALA A 277 -19.04 9.92 19.39
CA ALA A 277 -18.13 11.07 19.53
C ALA A 277 -18.00 11.86 18.20
N LYS A 278 -17.95 11.18 17.04
CA LYS A 278 -17.94 11.86 15.73
C LYS A 278 -19.24 12.65 15.48
N ARG A 279 -20.42 12.10 15.86
CA ARG A 279 -21.71 12.82 15.78
C ARG A 279 -21.72 14.03 16.71
N ALA A 280 -21.24 13.87 17.94
CA ALA A 280 -21.13 14.97 18.90
C ALA A 280 -20.21 16.10 18.40
N ALA A 281 -19.17 15.76 17.63
CA ALA A 281 -18.28 16.72 16.95
C ALA A 281 -18.83 17.26 15.61
N ASN A 282 -20.14 17.14 15.37
CA ASN A 282 -20.82 17.58 14.13
C ASN A 282 -20.29 16.95 12.83
N LYS A 283 -19.61 15.79 12.89
CA LYS A 283 -19.25 15.04 11.68
C LYS A 283 -20.45 14.22 11.18
N THR A 284 -20.64 14.16 9.89
CA THR A 284 -21.72 13.38 9.27
C THR A 284 -21.41 11.88 9.35
N VAL A 285 -22.15 11.16 10.19
CA VAL A 285 -22.06 9.69 10.30
C VAL A 285 -23.24 9.06 9.54
N HIS A 286 -22.95 8.41 8.43
CA HIS A 286 -23.93 7.69 7.61
C HIS A 286 -24.19 6.27 8.14
N PRO A 287 -25.36 5.65 7.87
CA PRO A 287 -25.63 4.24 8.22
C PRO A 287 -24.57 3.26 7.69
N GLU A 288 -23.97 3.56 6.55
CA GLU A 288 -22.91 2.79 5.91
C GLU A 288 -21.65 2.70 6.78
N HIS A 289 -21.33 3.73 7.57
CA HIS A 289 -20.21 3.68 8.52
C HIS A 289 -20.51 2.66 9.63
N VAL A 290 -21.75 2.65 10.15
CA VAL A 290 -22.20 1.71 11.18
C VAL A 290 -22.15 0.28 10.64
N THR A 291 -22.64 0.05 9.42
CA THR A 291 -22.61 -1.26 8.79
C THR A 291 -21.18 -1.79 8.63
N ALA A 292 -20.25 -0.95 8.14
CA ALA A 292 -18.86 -1.32 8.00
C ALA A 292 -18.19 -1.63 9.35
N GLN A 293 -18.44 -0.78 10.37
CA GLN A 293 -17.92 -0.99 11.70
C GLN A 293 -18.40 -2.30 12.30
N ASN A 294 -19.72 -2.56 12.26
CA ASN A 294 -20.29 -3.80 12.77
C ASN A 294 -19.76 -5.04 12.02
N ALA A 295 -19.65 -4.96 10.70
CA ALA A 295 -19.16 -6.06 9.88
C ALA A 295 -17.73 -6.49 10.24
N ILE A 296 -16.87 -5.54 10.60
CA ILE A 296 -15.45 -5.80 10.94
C ILE A 296 -15.28 -6.08 12.43
N LEU A 297 -15.80 -5.19 13.30
CA LEU A 297 -15.52 -5.29 14.72
C LEU A 297 -16.32 -6.40 15.42
N ASN A 298 -17.39 -6.95 14.84
CA ASN A 298 -18.15 -8.06 15.41
C ASN A 298 -17.68 -9.45 14.91
N ILE A 299 -16.56 -9.54 14.19
CA ILE A 299 -15.96 -10.83 13.84
C ILE A 299 -15.56 -11.57 15.13
N GLU A 300 -16.03 -12.81 15.25
CA GLU A 300 -15.83 -13.60 16.48
C GLU A 300 -14.41 -14.16 16.60
N ASP A 301 -13.87 -14.66 15.47
CA ASP A 301 -12.54 -15.25 15.48
C ASP A 301 -11.50 -14.14 15.29
N VAL A 302 -10.72 -13.89 16.34
CA VAL A 302 -9.63 -12.93 16.34
C VAL A 302 -8.33 -13.64 16.65
N ILE A 303 -7.29 -13.33 15.90
CA ILE A 303 -5.92 -13.81 16.19
C ILE A 303 -5.02 -12.60 16.30
N HIS A 304 -4.40 -12.44 17.46
CA HIS A 304 -3.53 -11.33 17.78
C HIS A 304 -2.07 -11.75 17.75
N LEU A 305 -1.33 -11.32 16.70
CA LEU A 305 0.10 -11.56 16.58
C LEU A 305 0.87 -10.56 17.44
N LYS A 306 1.58 -11.08 18.45
CA LYS A 306 2.30 -10.26 19.46
C LYS A 306 3.77 -10.06 19.09
N GLN A 307 4.42 -11.09 18.56
CA GLN A 307 5.86 -11.05 18.28
C GLN A 307 6.19 -10.38 16.95
N SER A 308 6.92 -9.26 17.00
CA SER A 308 7.47 -8.66 15.79
C SER A 308 8.75 -9.37 15.35
N LYS A 309 8.84 -9.67 14.06
CA LYS A 309 10.04 -10.21 13.38
C LYS A 309 10.82 -9.11 12.63
N ARG A 310 10.36 -7.85 12.71
CA ARG A 310 11.01 -6.70 12.09
C ARG A 310 12.25 -6.26 12.82
N PHE A 311 12.17 -6.24 14.15
CA PHE A 311 13.21 -5.67 14.99
C PHE A 311 14.38 -6.62 15.15
N LEU A 312 15.59 -6.06 15.18
CA LEU A 312 16.87 -6.78 15.24
C LEU A 312 17.56 -6.63 16.59
N ASP A 313 16.97 -5.85 17.52
CA ASP A 313 17.39 -5.68 18.91
C ASP A 313 16.21 -5.94 19.85
N GLU A 314 16.47 -5.95 21.15
CA GLU A 314 15.43 -6.12 22.18
C GLU A 314 14.82 -4.78 22.61
N ALA A 315 15.49 -3.67 22.35
CA ALA A 315 15.06 -2.34 22.79
C ALA A 315 13.83 -1.86 22.02
N MET A 316 13.77 -2.06 20.69
CA MET A 316 12.65 -1.66 19.86
C MET A 316 11.35 -2.43 20.18
N PRO A 317 11.35 -3.77 20.30
CA PRO A 317 10.14 -4.50 20.72
C PRO A 317 9.59 -4.01 22.08
N SER A 318 10.46 -3.82 23.06
CA SER A 318 10.11 -3.31 24.39
C SER A 318 9.45 -1.93 24.31
N LEU A 319 10.09 -0.99 23.61
CA LEU A 319 9.59 0.36 23.40
C LEU A 319 8.22 0.35 22.68
N MET A 320 8.10 -0.40 21.59
CA MET A 320 6.86 -0.46 20.81
C MET A 320 5.72 -1.10 21.60
N GLN A 321 6.00 -2.10 22.44
CA GLN A 321 5.02 -2.70 23.33
C GLN A 321 4.61 -1.71 24.43
N ALA A 322 5.54 -1.01 25.05
CA ALA A 322 5.26 0.01 26.05
C ALA A 322 4.37 1.14 25.49
N LEU A 323 4.64 1.60 24.27
CA LEU A 323 3.80 2.59 23.59
C LEU A 323 2.37 2.07 23.37
N ARG A 324 2.19 0.81 22.98
CA ARG A 324 0.87 0.23 22.71
C ARG A 324 0.03 0.03 23.97
N SER A 325 0.68 -0.33 25.08
CA SER A 325 0.00 -0.65 26.35
C SER A 325 -0.18 0.54 27.28
N SER A 326 0.52 1.66 27.01
CA SER A 326 0.44 2.85 27.87
C SER A 326 -0.96 3.46 27.88
N CYS A 327 -1.33 4.02 29.02
CA CYS A 327 -2.57 4.77 29.21
C CYS A 327 -2.37 5.76 30.38
N PRO A 328 -3.28 6.71 30.62
CA PRO A 328 -3.13 7.68 31.72
C PRO A 328 -3.01 7.04 33.10
N ALA A 329 -3.57 5.84 33.31
CA ALA A 329 -3.48 5.10 34.58
C ALA A 329 -2.17 4.29 34.69
N ASP A 330 -1.57 3.90 33.59
CA ASP A 330 -0.30 3.17 33.49
C ASP A 330 0.52 3.75 32.33
N PRO A 331 1.17 4.90 32.54
CA PRO A 331 1.90 5.59 31.48
C PRO A 331 3.20 4.86 31.14
N ILE A 332 3.73 5.17 29.94
CA ILE A 332 5.04 4.69 29.52
C ILE A 332 6.11 5.00 30.57
N SER A 333 6.97 4.04 30.90
CA SER A 333 7.99 4.17 31.93
C SER A 333 9.08 5.18 31.55
N GLU A 334 9.72 5.80 32.56
CA GLU A 334 10.85 6.69 32.34
C GLU A 334 12.02 6.00 31.62
N THR A 335 12.25 4.72 31.91
CA THR A 335 13.29 3.92 31.23
C THR A 335 13.06 3.87 29.72
N GLU A 336 11.80 3.73 29.26
CA GLU A 336 11.50 3.73 27.82
C GLU A 336 11.59 5.13 27.22
N LEU A 337 11.21 6.18 27.98
CA LEU A 337 11.41 7.57 27.55
C LEU A 337 12.89 7.94 27.46
N ASP A 338 13.72 7.47 28.39
CA ASP A 338 15.17 7.70 28.34
C ASP A 338 15.82 7.10 27.09
N LYS A 339 15.32 5.97 26.60
CA LYS A 339 15.76 5.42 25.30
C LYS A 339 15.49 6.40 24.16
N LEU A 340 14.33 7.05 24.14
CA LEU A 340 14.00 8.06 23.13
C LEU A 340 14.80 9.35 23.31
N ARG A 341 14.99 9.82 24.55
CA ARG A 341 15.82 10.99 24.86
C ARG A 341 17.27 10.79 24.38
N ALA A 342 17.80 9.60 24.54
CA ALA A 342 19.15 9.26 24.07
C ALA A 342 19.30 9.32 22.54
N ARG A 343 18.18 9.19 21.81
CA ARG A 343 18.18 9.21 20.32
C ARG A 343 17.74 10.53 19.73
N THR A 344 17.74 11.62 20.50
CA THR A 344 17.47 12.97 19.97
C THR A 344 18.61 13.47 19.10
N ILE A 345 18.31 14.37 18.18
CA ILE A 345 19.29 14.95 17.25
C ILE A 345 20.44 15.64 17.98
N GLU A 346 20.17 16.24 19.14
CA GLU A 346 21.16 16.91 19.98
C GLU A 346 22.16 15.92 20.56
N ASN A 347 21.71 14.72 20.94
CA ASN A 347 22.53 13.66 21.52
C ASN A 347 23.25 12.82 20.46
N CYS A 348 22.75 12.82 19.21
CA CYS A 348 23.27 12.00 18.11
C CYS A 348 23.84 12.86 16.95
N ALA A 349 24.28 14.10 17.22
CA ALA A 349 24.73 15.03 16.18
C ALA A 349 25.86 14.46 15.30
N ASP A 350 26.82 13.77 15.91
CA ASP A 350 27.95 13.15 15.19
C ASP A 350 27.50 11.98 14.29
N GLU A 351 26.44 11.28 14.66
CA GLU A 351 25.91 10.16 13.90
C GLU A 351 25.26 10.61 12.58
N LEU A 352 24.71 11.83 12.51
CA LEU A 352 24.06 12.37 11.31
C LEU A 352 24.98 12.43 10.10
N THR A 353 26.29 12.57 10.32
CA THR A 353 27.29 12.63 9.25
C THR A 353 27.72 11.26 8.75
N THR A 354 27.40 10.20 9.49
CA THR A 354 27.71 8.83 9.09
C THR A 354 26.90 8.40 7.88
N PRO A 355 27.39 7.48 7.03
CA PRO A 355 26.64 6.96 5.88
C PRO A 355 25.29 6.36 6.27
N LEU A 356 25.16 5.82 7.48
CA LEU A 356 23.92 5.25 7.99
C LEU A 356 22.77 6.25 7.97
N PHE A 357 23.00 7.49 8.40
CA PHE A 357 21.99 8.53 8.47
C PHE A 357 22.08 9.55 7.33
N SER A 358 23.29 9.85 6.86
CA SER A 358 23.46 10.78 5.74
C SER A 358 22.77 10.26 4.48
N ASP A 359 22.77 8.96 4.24
CA ASP A 359 22.11 8.31 3.12
C ASP A 359 20.79 7.62 3.54
N GLY A 360 20.44 7.69 4.83
CA GLY A 360 19.28 7.09 5.46
C GLY A 360 17.93 7.74 5.08
N HIS A 361 16.88 7.24 5.68
CA HIS A 361 15.51 7.72 5.47
C HIS A 361 15.19 8.93 6.33
N ILE A 362 14.33 9.81 5.81
CA ILE A 362 13.70 10.89 6.59
C ILE A 362 12.18 10.67 6.53
N VAL A 363 11.55 10.65 7.71
CA VAL A 363 10.10 10.49 7.81
C VAL A 363 9.54 11.67 8.62
N SER A 364 8.58 12.39 8.05
CA SER A 364 7.92 13.53 8.69
C SER A 364 6.40 13.38 8.59
N ILE A 365 5.68 14.08 9.44
CA ILE A 365 4.21 14.11 9.41
C ILE A 365 3.72 14.96 8.23
N TYR A 366 4.45 16.02 7.87
CA TYR A 366 4.00 17.06 6.96
C TYR A 366 4.78 17.17 5.67
N TRP A 367 4.05 17.52 4.61
CA TRP A 367 4.60 17.73 3.29
C TRP A 367 5.55 18.93 3.22
N GLU A 368 5.34 19.97 4.02
CA GLU A 368 6.25 21.14 4.10
C GLU A 368 7.64 20.71 4.58
N ASN A 369 7.71 19.89 5.62
CA ASN A 369 8.97 19.34 6.12
C ASN A 369 9.58 18.35 5.11
N VAL A 370 8.76 17.50 4.49
CA VAL A 370 9.19 16.59 3.43
C VAL A 370 9.77 17.35 2.25
N ALA A 371 9.10 18.41 1.77
CA ALA A 371 9.56 19.21 0.64
C ALA A 371 10.89 19.92 0.95
N ARG A 372 11.02 20.49 2.17
CA ARG A 372 12.27 21.10 2.64
C ARG A 372 13.40 20.07 2.67
N SER A 373 13.17 18.92 3.29
CA SER A 373 14.18 17.86 3.39
C SER A 373 14.58 17.31 2.01
N ILE A 374 13.64 17.22 1.05
CA ILE A 374 13.94 16.85 -0.35
C ILE A 374 14.89 17.89 -0.96
N SER A 375 14.60 19.18 -0.80
CA SER A 375 15.44 20.24 -1.35
C SER A 375 16.84 20.21 -0.74
N GLU A 376 16.96 20.20 0.58
CA GLU A 376 18.24 20.18 1.30
C GLU A 376 19.07 18.94 0.91
N ARG A 377 18.42 17.77 0.85
CA ARG A 377 19.07 16.52 0.50
C ARG A 377 19.57 16.51 -0.94
N ALA A 378 18.74 16.92 -1.89
CA ALA A 378 19.10 16.95 -3.30
C ALA A 378 20.30 17.86 -3.57
N HIS A 379 20.34 19.05 -2.94
CA HIS A 379 21.47 19.96 -3.05
C HIS A 379 22.75 19.37 -2.43
N ARG A 380 22.65 18.84 -1.21
CA ARG A 380 23.79 18.23 -0.51
C ARG A 380 24.38 17.07 -1.30
N ASP A 381 23.53 16.16 -1.79
CA ASP A 381 23.97 14.95 -2.46
C ASP A 381 24.56 15.27 -3.85
N ALA A 382 23.98 16.23 -4.60
CA ALA A 382 24.55 16.69 -5.86
C ALA A 382 25.91 17.39 -5.65
N GLN A 383 26.07 18.18 -4.58
CA GLN A 383 27.36 18.79 -4.19
C GLN A 383 28.39 17.72 -3.83
N LYS A 384 28.02 16.74 -3.00
CA LYS A 384 28.90 15.63 -2.58
C LYS A 384 29.38 14.80 -3.78
N LEU A 385 28.49 14.56 -4.74
CA LEU A 385 28.80 13.80 -5.97
C LEU A 385 29.46 14.67 -7.04
N ASN A 386 29.48 15.99 -6.86
CA ASN A 386 29.97 16.99 -7.82
C ASN A 386 29.30 16.85 -9.21
N VAL A 387 27.97 16.72 -9.21
CA VAL A 387 27.14 16.58 -10.43
C VAL A 387 26.11 17.72 -10.53
N PRO A 388 25.58 18.01 -11.75
CA PRO A 388 24.50 18.97 -11.90
C PRO A 388 23.24 18.58 -11.14
N LEU A 389 22.61 19.57 -10.49
CA LEU A 389 21.26 19.45 -9.93
C LEU A 389 20.25 20.05 -10.92
N TYR A 390 19.47 19.21 -11.54
CA TYR A 390 18.42 19.62 -12.48
C TYR A 390 17.19 20.10 -11.69
N CYS A 391 16.79 21.36 -11.94
CA CYS A 391 15.60 21.98 -11.35
C CYS A 391 14.47 22.01 -12.40
N LEU A 392 13.69 20.95 -12.48
CA LEU A 392 12.68 20.74 -13.52
C LEU A 392 11.35 21.40 -13.13
N GLN A 393 11.01 22.50 -13.81
CA GLN A 393 9.73 23.18 -13.60
C GLN A 393 8.60 22.44 -14.31
N ALA A 394 7.44 22.30 -13.64
CA ALA A 394 6.24 21.78 -14.25
C ALA A 394 5.66 22.75 -15.29
N ALA A 395 5.05 22.22 -16.34
CA ALA A 395 4.23 23.01 -17.23
C ALA A 395 2.76 22.93 -16.79
N ASP A 396 2.23 24.07 -16.35
CA ASP A 396 0.86 24.20 -15.87
C ASP A 396 -0.01 24.94 -16.90
N GLN A 397 -0.93 24.19 -17.52
CA GLN A 397 -2.00 24.77 -18.34
C GLN A 397 -3.20 25.09 -17.44
N ARG A 398 -3.71 26.30 -17.50
CA ARG A 398 -4.76 26.80 -16.62
C ARG A 398 -5.69 27.79 -17.31
N ALA A 399 -6.83 28.08 -16.67
CA ALA A 399 -7.71 29.14 -17.10
C ALA A 399 -6.98 30.51 -17.06
N THR A 400 -7.28 31.36 -18.04
CA THR A 400 -6.68 32.69 -18.15
C THR A 400 -7.13 33.60 -17.00
N PHE A 401 -6.17 34.30 -16.39
CA PHE A 401 -6.44 35.33 -15.39
C PHE A 401 -6.53 36.73 -16.01
N LYS A 402 -7.37 37.59 -15.44
CA LYS A 402 -7.55 38.96 -15.90
C LYS A 402 -6.35 39.88 -15.66
N SER A 403 -5.47 39.51 -14.72
CA SER A 403 -4.30 40.32 -14.34
C SER A 403 -3.01 39.51 -14.49
N LYS A 404 -1.98 40.07 -15.15
CA LYS A 404 -0.66 39.46 -15.28
C LYS A 404 0.08 39.32 -13.92
N VAL A 405 -0.17 40.23 -12.99
CA VAL A 405 0.43 40.16 -11.64
C VAL A 405 -0.13 38.98 -10.87
N HIS A 406 -1.46 38.81 -10.88
CA HIS A 406 -2.11 37.65 -10.26
C HIS A 406 -1.66 36.34 -10.92
N GLU A 407 -1.40 36.37 -12.22
CA GLU A 407 -0.90 35.22 -12.95
C GLU A 407 0.48 34.77 -12.45
N GLN A 408 1.40 35.69 -12.22
CA GLN A 408 2.73 35.37 -11.68
C GLN A 408 2.66 34.81 -10.24
N GLN A 409 1.81 35.38 -9.38
CA GLN A 409 1.58 34.87 -8.03
C GLN A 409 1.00 33.44 -8.07
N VAL A 410 0.05 33.18 -8.95
CA VAL A 410 -0.51 31.84 -9.14
C VAL A 410 0.56 30.84 -9.60
N ILE A 411 1.40 31.23 -10.59
CA ILE A 411 2.50 30.36 -11.05
C ILE A 411 3.43 30.04 -9.90
N HIS A 412 3.88 31.06 -9.17
CA HIS A 412 4.79 30.89 -8.05
C HIS A 412 4.21 29.94 -6.99
N ASN A 413 2.96 30.16 -6.57
CA ASN A 413 2.29 29.32 -5.58
C ASN A 413 2.11 27.87 -6.06
N LEU A 414 1.78 27.66 -7.33
CA LEU A 414 1.64 26.32 -7.92
C LEU A 414 2.98 25.57 -7.98
N LEU A 415 4.07 26.26 -8.35
CA LEU A 415 5.42 25.67 -8.42
C LEU A 415 5.98 25.32 -7.03
N THR A 416 5.65 26.12 -6.02
CA THR A 416 6.18 25.98 -4.66
C THR A 416 5.27 25.16 -3.73
N MET A 417 4.10 24.70 -4.20
CA MET A 417 3.16 23.93 -3.39
C MET A 417 3.81 22.62 -2.89
N PRO A 418 3.98 22.44 -1.56
CA PRO A 418 4.76 21.33 -1.02
C PRO A 418 4.00 20.00 -1.10
N ASN A 419 2.67 20.02 -0.94
CA ASN A 419 1.85 18.81 -0.92
C ASN A 419 1.46 18.38 -2.34
N ILE A 420 2.18 17.40 -2.88
CA ILE A 420 1.94 16.88 -4.23
C ILE A 420 0.57 16.19 -4.38
N HIS A 421 -0.10 15.78 -3.31
CA HIS A 421 -1.47 15.24 -3.42
C HIS A 421 -2.47 16.30 -3.88
N ASN A 422 -2.22 17.58 -3.54
CA ASN A 422 -3.04 18.69 -3.99
C ASN A 422 -2.75 19.10 -5.45
N THR A 423 -1.68 18.57 -6.04
CA THR A 423 -1.21 18.91 -7.40
C THR A 423 -1.14 17.67 -8.30
N GLY A 424 -2.10 16.76 -8.16
CA GLY A 424 -2.21 15.56 -8.99
C GLY A 424 -1.04 14.59 -8.83
N LYS A 425 -0.36 14.59 -7.67
CA LYS A 425 0.84 13.79 -7.33
C LYS A 425 2.10 14.17 -8.13
N LEU A 426 2.11 15.33 -8.77
CA LEU A 426 3.21 15.87 -9.55
C LEU A 426 3.81 17.10 -8.87
N HIS A 427 5.14 17.12 -8.71
CA HIS A 427 5.85 18.29 -8.17
C HIS A 427 5.71 19.51 -9.08
N GLY A 428 5.58 20.70 -8.50
CA GLY A 428 5.71 21.94 -9.24
C GLY A 428 7.17 22.18 -9.66
N MET A 429 8.09 21.95 -8.72
CA MET A 429 9.53 21.94 -8.94
C MET A 429 10.08 20.57 -8.56
N LEU A 430 10.59 19.82 -9.52
CA LEU A 430 11.21 18.52 -9.30
C LEU A 430 12.73 18.67 -9.36
N LEU A 431 13.41 18.28 -8.27
CA LEU A 431 14.87 18.29 -8.16
C LEU A 431 15.40 16.89 -8.43
N LEU A 432 16.29 16.74 -9.40
CA LEU A 432 16.94 15.48 -9.75
C LEU A 432 18.43 15.67 -9.97
N HIS A 433 19.20 14.65 -9.67
CA HIS A 433 20.58 14.48 -10.13
C HIS A 433 20.82 13.01 -10.50
N GLU A 434 21.83 12.73 -11.31
CA GLU A 434 22.21 11.35 -11.62
C GLU A 434 22.63 10.62 -10.34
N SER A 435 22.33 9.31 -10.29
CA SER A 435 22.47 8.44 -9.12
C SER A 435 21.53 8.74 -7.95
N MET A 436 20.59 9.69 -8.09
CA MET A 436 19.60 9.96 -7.05
C MET A 436 18.64 8.80 -6.92
N VAL A 437 18.42 8.34 -5.68
CA VAL A 437 17.34 7.38 -5.40
C VAL A 437 16.00 8.13 -5.40
N VAL A 438 15.13 7.71 -6.30
CA VAL A 438 13.78 8.25 -6.49
C VAL A 438 12.72 7.17 -6.30
N ARG A 439 11.47 7.58 -6.24
CA ARG A 439 10.32 6.69 -6.29
C ARG A 439 9.26 7.25 -7.23
N LEU A 440 8.48 6.35 -7.83
CA LEU A 440 7.34 6.75 -8.64
C LEU A 440 6.30 7.44 -7.77
N SER A 441 5.84 8.61 -8.16
CA SER A 441 4.80 9.37 -7.45
C SER A 441 3.38 8.94 -7.83
N ASP A 442 3.22 8.30 -8.97
CA ASP A 442 1.96 7.75 -9.46
C ASP A 442 2.11 6.37 -10.09
N VAL A 443 1.00 5.77 -10.48
CA VAL A 443 0.93 4.48 -11.17
C VAL A 443 1.13 4.70 -12.66
N ILE A 444 2.21 4.15 -13.23
CA ILE A 444 2.53 4.28 -14.66
C ILE A 444 2.01 3.06 -15.43
N ALA A 445 2.44 1.86 -15.05
CA ALA A 445 2.08 0.61 -15.71
C ALA A 445 1.94 -0.52 -14.68
N PRO A 446 0.75 -0.69 -14.07
CA PRO A 446 0.56 -1.65 -12.98
C PRO A 446 0.81 -3.11 -13.38
N HIS A 447 0.56 -3.46 -14.64
CA HIS A 447 0.83 -4.80 -15.17
C HIS A 447 2.32 -5.13 -15.28
N CYS A 448 3.18 -4.09 -15.39
CA CYS A 448 4.64 -4.20 -15.37
C CYS A 448 5.23 -3.95 -13.97
N GLY A 449 4.43 -3.82 -12.92
CA GLY A 449 4.89 -3.49 -11.58
C GLY A 449 5.35 -2.04 -11.39
N LEU A 450 5.12 -1.15 -12.37
CA LEU A 450 5.43 0.29 -12.30
C LEU A 450 4.30 1.02 -11.57
N VAL A 451 4.31 0.90 -10.27
CA VAL A 451 3.29 1.46 -9.39
C VAL A 451 3.89 2.49 -8.44
N LYS A 452 3.03 3.33 -7.87
CA LYS A 452 3.42 4.34 -6.88
C LYS A 452 4.32 3.75 -5.78
N ASP A 453 5.29 4.54 -5.33
CA ASP A 453 6.26 4.24 -4.27
C ASP A 453 7.32 3.16 -4.59
N ARG A 454 7.35 2.62 -5.83
CA ARG A 454 8.49 1.80 -6.28
C ARG A 454 9.76 2.64 -6.37
N LEU A 455 10.85 2.10 -5.83
CA LEU A 455 12.16 2.75 -5.82
C LEU A 455 12.92 2.52 -7.12
N ALA A 456 13.62 3.55 -7.55
CA ALA A 456 14.51 3.55 -8.70
C ALA A 456 15.70 4.48 -8.47
N GLU A 457 16.72 4.36 -9.28
CA GLU A 457 17.87 5.26 -9.35
C GLU A 457 17.81 6.05 -10.65
N VAL A 458 18.06 7.34 -10.61
CA VAL A 458 18.17 8.19 -11.80
C VAL A 458 19.46 7.89 -12.54
N ILE A 459 19.36 7.44 -13.79
CA ILE A 459 20.50 7.17 -14.65
C ILE A 459 20.87 8.43 -15.45
N ARG A 460 19.87 9.08 -16.06
CA ARG A 460 20.06 10.25 -16.90
C ARG A 460 18.78 11.05 -17.04
N VAL A 461 18.90 12.37 -17.05
CA VAL A 461 17.82 13.29 -17.43
C VAL A 461 17.96 13.63 -18.90
N ASP A 462 16.92 13.38 -19.69
CA ASP A 462 16.91 13.55 -21.15
C ASP A 462 16.43 14.96 -21.46
N LEU A 463 17.40 15.88 -21.62
CA LEU A 463 17.15 17.29 -21.87
C LEU A 463 16.73 17.54 -23.32
N HIS A 464 16.06 18.65 -23.57
CA HIS A 464 15.89 19.18 -24.91
C HIS A 464 17.28 19.48 -25.53
N PRO A 465 17.54 19.25 -26.84
CA PRO A 465 18.85 19.45 -27.45
C PRO A 465 19.44 20.87 -27.26
N HIS A 466 18.60 21.88 -27.12
CA HIS A 466 19.05 23.23 -26.80
C HIS A 466 19.63 23.31 -25.38
N ASP A 467 18.93 22.75 -24.41
CA ASP A 467 19.36 22.75 -23.00
C ASP A 467 20.58 21.84 -22.79
N GLN A 468 20.68 20.74 -23.52
CA GLN A 468 21.88 19.88 -23.50
C GLN A 468 23.10 20.68 -23.93
N ARG A 469 23.02 21.42 -25.04
CA ARG A 469 24.13 22.28 -25.50
C ARG A 469 24.46 23.40 -24.51
N ARG A 470 23.45 23.95 -23.79
CA ARG A 470 23.70 24.92 -22.73
C ARG A 470 24.49 24.28 -21.60
N LEU A 471 24.08 23.09 -21.17
CA LEU A 471 24.74 22.35 -20.09
C LEU A 471 26.18 21.98 -20.48
N ASP A 472 26.40 21.51 -21.70
CA ASP A 472 27.72 21.11 -22.21
C ASP A 472 28.72 22.28 -22.27
N ASN A 473 28.22 23.52 -22.34
CA ASN A 473 29.03 24.75 -22.30
C ASN A 473 29.30 25.31 -20.88
N LEU A 474 28.72 24.70 -19.85
CA LEU A 474 28.94 25.06 -18.46
C LEU A 474 30.12 24.27 -17.85
N PRO A 475 30.76 24.80 -16.79
CA PRO A 475 31.77 24.04 -16.06
C PRO A 475 31.21 22.71 -15.57
N THR A 476 32.03 21.65 -15.67
CA THR A 476 31.68 20.36 -15.08
C THR A 476 31.64 20.44 -13.56
N GLY A 477 30.68 19.77 -12.96
CA GLY A 477 30.56 19.68 -11.52
C GLY A 477 29.21 20.14 -11.00
N TYR A 478 29.15 20.42 -9.69
CA TYR A 478 27.93 20.90 -9.08
C TYR A 478 27.52 22.28 -9.61
N LEU A 479 26.30 22.35 -10.12
CA LEU A 479 25.60 23.58 -10.45
C LEU A 479 24.08 23.32 -10.43
N GLN A 480 23.30 24.36 -10.18
CA GLN A 480 21.85 24.30 -10.33
C GLN A 480 21.50 24.62 -11.79
N PHE A 481 20.94 23.63 -12.49
CA PHE A 481 20.57 23.79 -13.88
C PHE A 481 19.04 23.83 -14.04
N VAL A 482 18.54 24.96 -14.51
CA VAL A 482 17.13 25.14 -14.85
C VAL A 482 16.99 25.06 -16.37
N PRO A 483 16.38 23.98 -16.91
CA PRO A 483 16.09 23.88 -18.33
C PRO A 483 15.14 24.99 -18.80
N GLU A 484 15.35 25.53 -19.99
CA GLU A 484 14.42 26.48 -20.64
C GLU A 484 13.25 25.76 -21.30
N PHE A 485 13.48 24.54 -21.74
CA PHE A 485 12.48 23.66 -22.37
C PHE A 485 12.10 22.52 -21.43
N MET A 486 10.91 22.00 -21.61
CA MET A 486 10.52 20.78 -20.91
C MET A 486 11.47 19.65 -21.26
N VAL A 487 11.87 18.86 -20.25
CA VAL A 487 12.63 17.64 -20.45
C VAL A 487 11.83 16.65 -21.28
N GLN A 488 12.52 15.80 -22.04
CA GLN A 488 11.88 14.76 -22.82
C GLN A 488 11.45 13.58 -21.95
N GLY A 489 12.24 13.26 -20.93
CA GLY A 489 11.99 12.21 -19.97
C GLY A 489 13.19 11.96 -19.07
N VAL A 490 13.10 10.91 -18.28
CA VAL A 490 14.16 10.49 -17.35
C VAL A 490 14.39 8.98 -17.46
N TRP A 491 15.62 8.58 -17.65
CA TRP A 491 16.05 7.19 -17.56
C TRP A 491 16.27 6.82 -16.11
N ILE A 492 15.58 5.78 -15.64
CA ILE A 492 15.70 5.27 -14.28
C ILE A 492 16.02 3.78 -14.28
N ARG A 493 16.76 3.32 -13.27
CA ARG A 493 16.97 1.90 -12.97
C ARG A 493 16.09 1.53 -11.79
N MET A 494 15.15 0.59 -12.00
CA MET A 494 14.28 0.09 -10.94
C MET A 494 15.07 -0.74 -9.94
N LEU A 495 14.98 -0.42 -8.66
CA LEU A 495 15.58 -1.21 -7.59
C LEU A 495 14.71 -2.43 -7.28
N LYS A 496 15.32 -3.61 -7.13
CA LYS A 496 14.60 -4.89 -6.88
C LYS A 496 13.59 -5.25 -7.97
N TYR A 497 14.00 -5.12 -9.23
CA TYR A 497 13.15 -5.43 -10.38
C TYR A 497 13.96 -6.19 -11.43
N ASN A 498 13.47 -7.34 -11.88
CA ASN A 498 14.23 -8.28 -12.71
C ASN A 498 13.77 -8.35 -14.17
N SER A 499 12.82 -7.49 -14.60
CA SER A 499 12.37 -7.49 -15.99
C SER A 499 12.19 -6.07 -16.51
N SER A 500 12.81 -5.76 -17.64
CA SER A 500 12.62 -4.49 -18.36
C SER A 500 11.61 -4.66 -19.49
N PRO A 501 10.73 -3.69 -19.72
CA PRO A 501 9.90 -3.65 -20.94
C PRO A 501 10.71 -3.34 -22.20
N LEU A 502 11.97 -2.87 -22.07
CA LEU A 502 12.83 -2.51 -23.19
C LEU A 502 13.79 -3.64 -23.54
N SER A 503 13.98 -3.89 -24.84
CA SER A 503 14.99 -4.85 -25.29
C SER A 503 16.41 -4.29 -25.09
N SER A 504 17.38 -5.19 -24.86
CA SER A 504 18.80 -4.81 -24.76
C SER A 504 19.29 -4.05 -26.00
N GLN A 505 18.76 -4.36 -27.18
CA GLN A 505 19.08 -3.65 -28.41
C GLN A 505 18.57 -2.20 -28.41
N MET A 506 17.37 -1.95 -27.88
CA MET A 506 16.86 -0.59 -27.71
C MET A 506 17.70 0.19 -26.70
N LEU A 507 18.01 -0.42 -25.56
CA LEU A 507 18.83 0.23 -24.52
C LEU A 507 20.23 0.59 -25.03
N SER A 508 20.87 -0.28 -25.84
CA SER A 508 22.17 0.00 -26.45
C SER A 508 22.14 1.17 -27.44
N THR A 509 21.01 1.36 -28.16
CA THR A 509 20.81 2.52 -29.06
C THR A 509 20.88 3.86 -28.30
N TYR A 510 20.50 3.86 -27.03
CA TYR A 510 20.57 5.04 -26.15
C TYR A 510 21.85 5.09 -25.29
N GLY A 511 22.83 4.23 -25.55
CA GLY A 511 24.08 4.16 -24.80
C GLY A 511 23.92 3.61 -23.37
N LEU A 512 22.87 2.84 -23.11
CA LEU A 512 22.48 2.30 -21.81
C LEU A 512 22.67 0.77 -21.74
N ALA A 513 23.61 0.21 -22.46
CA ALA A 513 23.92 -1.22 -22.43
C ALA A 513 24.75 -1.58 -21.19
N GLY A 514 24.46 -2.72 -20.57
CA GLY A 514 25.19 -3.27 -19.42
C GLY A 514 24.46 -4.48 -18.82
N ASP A 515 25.08 -5.13 -17.85
CA ASP A 515 24.53 -6.33 -17.20
C ASP A 515 23.19 -6.06 -16.47
N ASP A 516 22.93 -4.80 -16.07
CA ASP A 516 21.70 -4.36 -15.39
C ASP A 516 20.63 -3.79 -16.34
N ALA A 517 20.79 -3.93 -17.64
CA ALA A 517 19.89 -3.35 -18.65
C ALA A 517 18.42 -3.78 -18.47
N THR A 518 18.18 -4.94 -17.85
CA THR A 518 16.84 -5.50 -17.65
C THR A 518 15.95 -4.70 -16.69
N SER A 519 16.52 -3.79 -15.89
CA SER A 519 15.79 -2.95 -14.92
C SER A 519 15.69 -1.48 -15.32
N ILE A 520 16.20 -1.08 -16.48
CA ILE A 520 16.20 0.32 -16.95
C ILE A 520 14.90 0.63 -17.70
N ILE A 521 14.31 1.76 -17.35
CA ILE A 521 13.01 2.22 -17.86
C ILE A 521 13.10 3.71 -18.20
N TYR A 522 12.42 4.11 -19.27
CA TYR A 522 12.22 5.50 -19.62
C TYR A 522 10.90 6.02 -19.06
N VAL A 523 10.95 7.08 -18.27
CA VAL A 523 9.78 7.72 -17.69
C VAL A 523 9.54 9.03 -18.40
N GLU A 524 8.41 9.12 -19.08
CA GLU A 524 7.95 10.31 -19.79
C GLU A 524 7.17 11.24 -18.87
N LEU A 525 6.86 12.44 -19.38
CA LEU A 525 5.97 13.39 -18.74
C LEU A 525 4.56 12.79 -18.60
N LEU A 526 4.01 12.91 -17.40
CA LEU A 526 2.63 12.57 -17.12
C LEU A 526 1.82 13.86 -16.94
N ASN A 527 0.57 13.87 -17.38
CA ASN A 527 -0.33 14.96 -17.04
C ASN A 527 -1.32 14.57 -15.95
N ALA A 528 -1.66 15.54 -15.13
CA ALA A 528 -2.68 15.39 -14.09
C ALA A 528 -3.56 16.65 -14.04
N GLU A 529 -4.88 16.45 -14.01
CA GLU A 529 -5.84 17.51 -13.78
C GLU A 529 -6.20 17.59 -12.29
N PHE A 530 -6.16 18.77 -11.72
CA PHE A 530 -6.50 19.00 -10.31
C PHE A 530 -7.13 20.37 -10.09
N LYS A 531 -7.79 20.52 -8.94
CA LYS A 531 -8.29 21.79 -8.42
C LYS A 531 -7.61 22.08 -7.10
N CYS A 532 -7.10 23.28 -6.93
CA CYS A 532 -6.50 23.71 -5.67
C CYS A 532 -6.85 25.17 -5.41
N ASP A 533 -6.77 25.56 -4.13
CA ASP A 533 -6.89 26.95 -3.72
C ASP A 533 -5.51 27.60 -3.70
N VAL A 534 -5.37 28.70 -4.38
CA VAL A 534 -4.14 29.50 -4.44
C VAL A 534 -4.36 30.81 -3.70
N ASN A 535 -3.45 31.14 -2.80
CA ASN A 535 -3.51 32.40 -2.06
C ASN A 535 -2.99 33.54 -2.95
N ILE A 536 -3.84 34.53 -3.20
CA ILE A 536 -3.50 35.78 -3.90
C ILE A 536 -3.87 36.92 -2.96
N ASP A 537 -2.87 37.68 -2.51
CA ASP A 537 -3.03 38.83 -1.61
C ASP A 537 -3.91 38.52 -0.36
N GLY A 538 -3.72 37.33 0.23
CA GLY A 538 -4.45 36.88 1.41
C GLY A 538 -5.82 36.25 1.13
N THR A 539 -6.25 36.21 -0.12
CA THR A 539 -7.54 35.60 -0.54
C THR A 539 -7.28 34.28 -1.25
N LEU A 540 -8.03 33.23 -0.86
CA LEU A 540 -7.97 31.91 -1.53
C LEU A 540 -8.82 31.93 -2.80
N HIS A 541 -8.21 31.58 -3.91
CA HIS A 541 -8.85 31.48 -5.23
C HIS A 541 -8.77 30.04 -5.73
N PRO A 542 -9.95 29.39 -6.04
CA PRO A 542 -9.95 28.07 -6.64
C PRO A 542 -9.42 28.13 -8.08
N VAL A 543 -8.43 27.31 -8.38
CA VAL A 543 -7.80 27.24 -9.71
C VAL A 543 -7.87 25.81 -10.21
N GLN A 544 -8.29 25.64 -11.47
CA GLN A 544 -8.22 24.35 -12.17
C GLN A 544 -7.00 24.34 -13.06
N VAL A 545 -6.18 23.30 -12.93
CA VAL A 545 -4.87 23.18 -13.57
C VAL A 545 -4.72 21.81 -14.21
N ILE A 546 -4.10 21.78 -15.39
CA ILE A 546 -3.54 20.57 -15.98
C ILE A 546 -2.02 20.71 -15.91
N ARG A 547 -1.37 19.89 -15.11
CA ARG A 547 0.08 19.89 -14.88
C ARG A 547 0.75 18.79 -15.67
N TRP A 548 1.85 19.12 -16.32
CA TRP A 548 2.76 18.16 -16.95
C TRP A 548 4.07 18.13 -16.17
N GLN A 549 4.48 16.95 -15.71
CA GLN A 549 5.74 16.74 -15.00
C GLN A 549 6.15 15.28 -15.03
N ILE A 550 7.41 14.97 -14.79
CA ILE A 550 7.90 13.61 -14.56
C ILE A 550 7.33 13.09 -13.23
N PRO A 551 6.67 11.92 -13.19
CA PRO A 551 6.02 11.38 -11.99
C PRO A 551 7.03 10.73 -11.03
N LEU A 552 8.02 11.50 -10.59
CA LEU A 552 9.07 11.08 -9.65
C LEU A 552 9.06 11.95 -8.40
N THR A 553 9.54 11.40 -7.30
CA THR A 553 9.84 12.11 -6.06
C THR A 553 11.02 11.44 -5.35
N HIS A 554 11.63 12.09 -4.36
CA HIS A 554 12.78 11.54 -3.63
C HIS A 554 12.44 10.19 -2.97
N GLY A 555 13.31 9.18 -3.13
CA GLY A 555 13.07 7.82 -2.68
C GLY A 555 13.13 7.63 -1.17
N MET A 556 14.05 8.34 -0.51
CA MET A 556 14.37 8.13 0.91
C MET A 556 13.60 9.06 1.86
N ILE A 557 12.88 10.07 1.34
CA ILE A 557 12.17 11.07 2.15
C ILE A 557 10.66 10.88 1.97
N ARG A 558 9.93 10.74 3.09
CA ARG A 558 8.52 10.30 3.07
C ARG A 558 7.68 11.00 4.14
N THR A 559 6.37 11.03 3.91
CA THR A 559 5.43 11.27 5.01
C THR A 559 5.22 10.01 5.85
N ALA A 560 4.79 10.16 7.11
CA ALA A 560 4.40 9.05 7.98
C ALA A 560 3.39 8.12 7.30
N PHE A 561 2.39 8.68 6.61
CA PHE A 561 1.39 7.93 5.87
C PHE A 561 2.01 7.06 4.75
N SER A 562 2.94 7.63 3.96
CA SER A 562 3.59 6.87 2.88
C SER A 562 4.66 5.88 3.38
N ALA A 563 5.08 5.99 4.63
CA ALA A 563 5.98 5.02 5.28
C ALA A 563 5.23 3.84 5.91
N GLN A 564 3.90 3.94 6.05
CA GLN A 564 3.09 2.89 6.66
C GLN A 564 3.16 1.58 5.84
N GLY A 565 3.20 0.45 6.54
CA GLY A 565 3.41 -0.88 5.92
C GLY A 565 4.86 -1.19 5.56
N LEU A 566 5.74 -0.18 5.42
CA LEU A 566 7.14 -0.39 5.03
C LEU A 566 8.03 -0.74 6.23
N THR A 567 9.12 -1.42 5.94
CA THR A 567 10.30 -1.52 6.81
C THR A 567 11.40 -0.69 6.16
N LEU A 568 11.97 0.26 6.91
CA LEU A 568 13.03 1.11 6.40
C LEU A 568 14.38 0.55 6.83
N GLU A 569 15.21 0.24 5.84
CA GLU A 569 16.56 -0.27 6.07
C GLU A 569 17.54 0.90 6.28
N GLY A 570 18.52 0.71 7.14
CA GLY A 570 19.49 1.76 7.48
C GLY A 570 18.99 2.72 8.55
N GLY A 571 19.53 3.93 8.57
CA GLY A 571 19.17 4.98 9.51
C GLY A 571 17.85 5.65 9.16
N VAL A 572 17.09 6.03 10.17
CA VAL A 572 15.79 6.70 10.03
C VAL A 572 15.79 7.96 10.90
N LEU A 573 15.77 9.11 10.28
CA LEU A 573 15.51 10.39 10.94
C LEU A 573 14.01 10.62 10.99
N VAL A 574 13.45 10.72 12.19
CA VAL A 574 12.02 10.93 12.42
C VAL A 574 11.78 12.36 12.87
N ASP A 575 11.04 13.14 12.08
CA ASP A 575 10.63 14.50 12.41
C ASP A 575 9.28 14.48 13.15
N LEU A 576 9.33 14.66 14.44
CA LEU A 576 8.19 14.60 15.37
C LEU A 576 7.44 15.95 15.50
N ARG A 577 7.95 17.01 14.89
CA ARG A 577 7.38 18.35 15.05
C ARG A 577 5.94 18.38 14.58
N ARG A 578 5.08 18.93 15.46
CA ARG A 578 3.65 19.07 15.20
C ARG A 578 3.37 20.32 14.37
N ALA A 579 2.60 20.21 13.30
CA ALA A 579 2.05 21.39 12.63
C ALA A 579 0.69 21.79 13.24
N GLY A 580 0.29 23.03 12.96
CA GLY A 580 -1.01 23.54 13.42
C GLY A 580 -2.17 22.74 12.86
N GLY A 581 -3.17 22.48 13.68
CA GLY A 581 -4.43 21.82 13.29
C GLY A 581 -4.45 20.28 13.35
N LEU A 582 -3.34 19.61 13.68
CA LEU A 582 -3.35 18.16 13.91
C LEU A 582 -3.86 17.86 15.32
N GLU A 583 -4.84 16.98 15.45
CA GLU A 583 -5.33 16.52 16.74
C GLU A 583 -4.28 15.62 17.43
N ASP A 584 -4.30 15.55 18.77
CA ASP A 584 -3.35 14.75 19.54
C ASP A 584 -3.41 13.27 19.19
N ASP A 585 -4.58 12.74 18.93
CA ASP A 585 -4.80 11.35 18.57
C ASP A 585 -4.10 10.99 17.26
N ASP A 586 -4.27 11.83 16.24
CA ASP A 586 -3.63 11.63 14.94
C ASP A 586 -2.11 11.84 15.03
N TRP A 587 -1.66 12.76 15.91
CA TRP A 587 -0.25 12.97 16.16
C TRP A 587 0.39 11.76 16.84
N TRP A 588 -0.27 11.18 17.85
CA TRP A 588 0.21 9.96 18.49
C TRP A 588 0.35 8.80 17.49
N LEU A 589 -0.68 8.57 16.66
CA LEU A 589 -0.66 7.52 15.65
C LEU A 589 0.47 7.72 14.64
N ALA A 590 0.71 8.96 14.20
CA ALA A 590 1.80 9.28 13.29
C ALA A 590 3.17 8.99 13.93
N ILE A 591 3.39 9.40 15.20
CA ILE A 591 4.62 9.10 15.94
C ILE A 591 4.83 7.60 16.06
N TYR A 592 3.81 6.87 16.50
CA TYR A 592 3.88 5.40 16.63
C TYR A 592 4.28 4.73 15.30
N VAL A 593 3.66 5.14 14.20
CA VAL A 593 4.01 4.59 12.89
C VAL A 593 5.45 4.93 12.51
N MET A 594 5.89 6.19 12.68
CA MET A 594 7.23 6.61 12.30
C MET A 594 8.32 5.88 13.10
N LEU A 595 8.15 5.77 14.43
CA LEU A 595 9.09 5.03 15.29
C LEU A 595 9.19 3.56 14.88
N SER A 596 8.06 2.93 14.58
CA SER A 596 8.00 1.51 14.19
C SER A 596 8.66 1.17 12.85
N ARG A 597 9.17 2.15 12.10
CA ARG A 597 9.81 1.91 10.79
C ARG A 597 11.26 1.47 10.90
N ALA A 598 11.99 1.92 11.92
CA ALA A 598 13.37 1.51 12.18
C ALA A 598 13.43 0.04 12.65
N ARG A 599 14.53 -0.64 12.32
CA ARG A 599 14.74 -2.05 12.72
C ARG A 599 15.48 -2.20 14.04
N LYS A 600 16.22 -1.16 14.47
CA LYS A 600 16.96 -1.08 15.74
C LYS A 600 16.79 0.30 16.34
N LEU A 601 16.90 0.40 17.64
CA LEU A 601 16.89 1.68 18.32
C LEU A 601 18.06 2.58 17.87
N ASP A 602 19.24 2.01 17.67
CA ASP A 602 20.43 2.74 17.19
C ASP A 602 20.30 3.25 15.75
N ASN A 603 19.35 2.72 14.98
CA ASN A 603 19.05 3.21 13.65
C ASN A 603 18.04 4.37 13.64
N LEU A 604 17.64 4.89 14.80
CA LEU A 604 16.66 5.94 14.95
C LEU A 604 17.31 7.24 15.44
N ILE A 605 17.01 8.37 14.81
CA ILE A 605 17.30 9.71 15.35
C ILE A 605 16.01 10.53 15.32
N LEU A 606 15.77 11.27 16.40
CA LEU A 606 14.55 12.04 16.62
C LEU A 606 14.80 13.54 16.52
N LEU A 607 14.08 14.21 15.64
CA LEU A 607 14.03 15.67 15.53
C LEU A 607 12.74 16.20 16.16
N GLY A 608 12.85 17.16 17.09
CA GLY A 608 11.71 17.80 17.73
C GLY A 608 11.09 16.97 18.86
N PHE A 609 11.84 16.05 19.45
CA PHE A 609 11.48 15.37 20.69
C PHE A 609 11.54 16.39 21.84
N ASN A 610 10.43 16.63 22.49
CA ASN A 610 10.29 17.64 23.55
C ASN A 610 9.22 17.22 24.58
N GLU A 611 9.03 18.05 25.61
CA GLU A 611 8.07 17.79 26.71
C GLU A 611 6.65 17.49 26.21
N LYS A 612 6.15 18.19 25.17
CA LYS A 612 4.83 17.93 24.58
C LYS A 612 4.73 16.54 23.94
N VAL A 613 5.80 16.08 23.31
CA VAL A 613 5.87 14.72 22.76
C VAL A 613 5.86 13.71 23.91
N GLU A 614 6.64 13.95 24.96
CA GLU A 614 6.66 13.06 26.13
C GLU A 614 5.29 12.99 26.82
N GLU A 615 4.62 14.12 27.03
CA GLU A 615 3.26 14.16 27.57
C GLU A 615 2.29 13.36 26.72
N LEU A 616 2.37 13.51 25.40
CA LEU A 616 1.55 12.75 24.46
C LEU A 616 1.81 11.25 24.55
N LEU A 617 3.07 10.83 24.65
CA LEU A 617 3.44 9.42 24.80
C LEU A 617 3.01 8.84 26.15
N ARG A 618 3.07 9.63 27.24
CA ARG A 618 2.55 9.23 28.57
C ARG A 618 1.04 9.08 28.57
N ARG A 619 0.32 9.89 27.81
CA ARG A 619 -1.13 9.74 27.61
C ARG A 619 -1.48 8.40 26.98
N GLY A 620 -0.60 7.89 26.10
CA GLY A 620 -0.80 6.64 25.35
C GLY A 620 -1.68 6.79 24.12
N PRO A 621 -2.07 5.67 23.51
CA PRO A 621 -2.94 5.64 22.34
C PRO A 621 -4.29 6.34 22.56
N PRO A 622 -5.00 6.71 21.48
CA PRO A 622 -6.37 7.19 21.57
C PRO A 622 -7.26 6.26 22.39
N GLU A 623 -8.05 6.80 23.33
CA GLU A 623 -8.86 6.02 24.29
C GLU A 623 -9.78 5.00 23.60
N GLN A 624 -10.43 5.41 22.51
CA GLN A 624 -11.29 4.53 21.72
C GLN A 624 -10.52 3.33 21.16
N LEU A 625 -9.29 3.54 20.71
CA LEU A 625 -8.47 2.44 20.17
C LEU A 625 -7.99 1.49 21.28
N ILE A 626 -7.74 2.01 22.48
CA ILE A 626 -7.47 1.16 23.66
C ILE A 626 -8.66 0.25 23.94
N LYS A 627 -9.91 0.79 23.93
CA LYS A 627 -11.12 0.01 24.13
C LYS A 627 -11.28 -1.08 23.07
N VAL A 628 -11.17 -0.71 21.79
CA VAL A 628 -11.28 -1.66 20.66
C VAL A 628 -10.18 -2.72 20.76
N THR A 629 -8.94 -2.34 21.04
CA THR A 629 -7.82 -3.29 21.13
C THR A 629 -8.03 -4.29 22.28
N LYS A 630 -8.44 -3.83 23.46
CA LYS A 630 -8.71 -4.72 24.61
C LYS A 630 -9.84 -5.71 24.34
N GLU A 631 -10.91 -5.26 23.68
CA GLU A 631 -12.01 -6.15 23.29
C GLU A 631 -11.56 -7.21 22.27
N LEU A 632 -10.74 -6.81 21.30
CA LEU A 632 -10.19 -7.73 20.31
C LEU A 632 -9.17 -8.69 20.94
N GLU A 633 -8.38 -8.26 21.90
CA GLU A 633 -7.46 -9.13 22.64
C GLU A 633 -8.21 -10.20 23.43
N LEU A 634 -9.29 -9.84 24.15
CA LEU A 634 -10.13 -10.79 24.86
C LEU A 634 -10.74 -11.84 23.92
N ARG A 635 -11.27 -11.41 22.77
CA ARG A 635 -11.77 -12.34 21.75
C ARG A 635 -10.65 -13.22 21.17
N GLY A 636 -9.46 -12.65 21.04
CA GLY A 636 -8.27 -13.41 20.61
C GLY A 636 -7.91 -14.53 21.59
N GLU A 637 -7.94 -14.28 22.89
CA GLU A 637 -7.73 -15.31 23.91
C GLU A 637 -8.79 -16.42 23.85
N LEU A 638 -10.06 -16.06 23.69
CA LEU A 638 -11.13 -17.05 23.50
C LEU A 638 -10.95 -17.88 22.22
N THR A 639 -10.51 -17.25 21.13
CA THR A 639 -10.22 -17.96 19.87
C THR A 639 -9.04 -18.91 20.05
N MET A 640 -7.96 -18.48 20.72
CA MET A 640 -6.81 -19.34 21.01
C MET A 640 -7.20 -20.55 21.87
N THR A 641 -8.00 -20.36 22.92
CA THR A 641 -8.49 -21.45 23.77
C THR A 641 -9.27 -22.49 22.94
N ARG A 642 -10.23 -22.04 22.12
CA ARG A 642 -10.99 -22.95 21.23
C ARG A 642 -10.08 -23.73 20.26
N LEU A 643 -9.05 -23.10 19.72
CA LEU A 643 -8.11 -23.75 18.81
C LEU A 643 -7.18 -24.76 19.50
N LEU A 644 -6.93 -24.61 20.81
CA LEU A 644 -6.12 -25.57 21.58
C LEU A 644 -6.94 -26.79 22.02
N GLU A 645 -8.26 -26.63 22.20
CA GLU A 645 -9.18 -27.71 22.58
C GLU A 645 -9.57 -28.61 21.40
N THR A 646 -9.41 -28.14 20.18
CA THR A 646 -9.64 -28.90 18.94
C THR A 646 -8.33 -29.42 18.35
#